data_a85dc5d6c69701c5eeca7f9b8cf53ff5
#
_entry.id   a85dc5d6c69701c5eeca7f9b8cf53ff5
#
_cell.length_a   1.000
_cell.length_b   1.000
_cell.length_c   1.000
_cell.angle_alpha   90.00
_cell.angle_beta   90.00
_cell.angle_gamma   90.00
#
_symmetry.space_group_name_H-M   'P 1'
#
loop_
_entity.id
_entity.type
_entity.pdbx_description
1 polymer ?
#
loop_
_entity_poly.entity_id
_entity_poly.type
_entity_poly.pdbx_seq_one_letter_code
_entity_poly.pdbx_strand_id
1 'polypeptide(L)'
;MGRGRALSIAGGLIWLSVIAPAIEAEAPQEPVSVAQRPTSAQSSPRVFLDTYCITCHNQRLKTADLTLDVLDPSKPSDHAAVWETVLRKVRTKTMPPQAARQPDGPAAASFVAAIESSLDDASRVSPDPGRTPAVRRLNRTEYKNVVRDLLALDDLPKEMDISLLLPPDDIGEGFDNMADALFVSPTLIERYLGAARKISRLAIADASIPRMIDTYQLSGQLPQDGHFDELPFGTRGGVLIHRTFPVNGLYSFVLEVARGGVYDPSTSSEQFELELTIDGERVHLFTEEKRAAGTGQRQGRRGGASNGLQIQLPVSAGPHEIGATFLARADAPLESLVVPYRRGRGTESAALAKVTISGPDEITGIGETPSRRRIFICHPAGSNSGSSARAEAPHADDAACAERILSALARRAFRRPVTRADVAPLLGFYERGRAEAGFDVGIRQAIERLLVSPEFLFRIEFDPPSAGSNTYRLTDLQLASRLSFFLWSSIPDDELLDLATRGQLASPETLRAQVHRMLADARSQAFAENFAGQWLYLRDLLAVKRPDDRLFPDFDEGLRRAMATETELFFGAMIRENRSVFDLIRADFTFLNDRLAQHYGIANINGSQFRRVTLPADSPRRGLLGKGSILTVTSYANRTSPVNRGKFILESLLSMPPPPPPPDVPSLKDTTTEGRVFSMRTRMEEHRNNPSCASCHAQMDPLGFALENFDAIGHWRSRSESHEDIDNAAVLPDGTRVDGVVGLREVLSKPPFDREFVRTVIAKLMTYGVGRGVGASDEPFIRAIMRDTAPSGYSFESLIVGIVNSVPFSMRRPSVVGATVAAAP
;
A
#
# COMPACT_ATOMS: atom_id res chain seq x y z
N MET A 1 34.90 41.34 37.39
CA MET A 1 34.83 42.80 37.19
C MET A 1 33.56 43.03 36.34
N GLY A 2 32.53 43.64 36.72
CA GLY A 2 32.11 44.58 37.71
C GLY A 2 30.69 45.01 37.38
N ARG A 3 29.81 44.90 38.37
CA ARG A 3 28.76 45.79 38.79
C ARG A 3 27.80 46.35 37.70
N GLY A 4 26.47 46.14 37.65
CA GLY A 4 25.55 46.35 38.77
C GLY A 4 24.78 47.64 38.62
N ARG A 5 23.45 47.63 38.60
CA ARG A 5 22.57 48.56 39.34
C ARG A 5 21.10 48.32 39.04
N ALA A 6 20.40 48.01 40.09
CA ALA A 6 18.94 48.07 40.22
C ALA A 6 18.50 49.54 40.38
N LEU A 7 17.30 49.85 39.91
CA LEU A 7 16.54 51.01 40.43
C LEU A 7 15.06 50.66 40.55
N SER A 8 14.59 50.54 41.76
CA SER A 8 13.21 50.62 42.19
C SER A 8 12.77 52.09 42.20
N ILE A 9 11.55 52.43 41.82
CA ILE A 9 10.83 53.60 42.34
C ILE A 9 9.37 53.22 42.55
N ALA A 10 8.92 53.59 43.72
CA ALA A 10 7.63 53.35 44.36
C ALA A 10 6.58 54.43 43.97
N GLY A 11 5.32 54.09 44.14
CA GLY A 11 4.36 54.93 44.88
C GLY A 11 3.42 55.80 44.09
N GLY A 12 2.16 55.64 44.32
CA GLY A 12 1.12 56.61 43.97
C GLY A 12 -0.32 56.09 44.10
N LEU A 13 -0.76 55.94 45.38
CA LEU A 13 -2.20 55.90 45.72
C LEU A 13 -2.81 57.26 45.53
N ILE A 14 -3.91 57.40 44.79
CA ILE A 14 -4.83 58.55 44.88
C ILE A 14 -6.23 58.01 45.11
N TRP A 15 -6.74 58.33 46.29
CA TRP A 15 -8.14 58.28 46.65
C TRP A 15 -8.90 59.46 46.00
N LEU A 16 -10.07 59.21 45.41
CA LEU A 16 -11.06 60.23 45.20
C LEU A 16 -12.47 59.74 45.47
N SER A 17 -13.14 60.52 46.16
CA SER A 17 -14.33 60.36 47.03
C SER A 17 -15.63 60.24 46.18
N VAL A 18 -16.56 59.52 46.71
CA VAL A 18 -17.96 59.33 46.40
C VAL A 18 -18.73 60.67 46.48
N ILE A 19 -19.58 60.95 45.48
CA ILE A 19 -20.79 61.76 45.57
C ILE A 19 -21.94 60.97 44.95
N ALA A 20 -22.89 60.61 45.78
CA ALA A 20 -24.20 60.08 45.42
C ALA A 20 -25.22 61.21 45.28
N PRO A 21 -26.09 61.16 44.32
CA PRO A 21 -27.39 61.84 44.40
C PRO A 21 -28.57 60.89 44.64
N ALA A 22 -29.59 61.42 45.26
CA ALA A 22 -30.72 60.78 45.84
C ALA A 22 -31.69 60.10 44.89
N ILE A 23 -32.33 59.09 45.39
CA ILE A 23 -33.39 58.29 44.88
C ILE A 23 -34.71 59.03 44.91
N GLU A 24 -35.39 59.20 43.80
CA GLU A 24 -36.84 59.38 43.77
C GLU A 24 -37.49 58.03 43.42
N ALA A 25 -38.48 57.66 44.24
CA ALA A 25 -39.22 56.42 44.09
C ALA A 25 -40.34 56.60 43.09
N GLU A 26 -40.33 55.80 42.09
CA GLU A 26 -41.47 55.66 41.14
C GLU A 26 -42.14 54.25 41.35
N ALA A 27 -43.46 54.22 41.19
CA ALA A 27 -44.38 53.14 41.57
C ALA A 27 -44.19 51.87 40.77
N PRO A 28 -44.65 50.67 41.20
CA PRO A 28 -44.43 49.38 40.57
C PRO A 28 -45.28 49.25 39.29
N GLN A 29 -44.60 49.12 38.19
CA GLN A 29 -45.22 48.63 36.90
C GLN A 29 -45.32 47.10 36.95
N GLU A 30 -46.51 46.57 36.53
CA GLU A 30 -46.79 45.15 36.40
C GLU A 30 -45.77 44.45 35.51
N PRO A 31 -45.42 43.16 35.74
CA PRO A 31 -44.47 42.44 34.93
C PRO A 31 -45.06 42.18 33.54
N VAL A 32 -44.45 42.82 32.52
CA VAL A 32 -44.65 42.43 31.12
C VAL A 32 -44.18 41.02 30.97
N SER A 33 -45.12 40.12 30.67
CA SER A 33 -44.87 38.73 30.30
C SER A 33 -43.80 38.68 29.19
N VAL A 34 -42.58 38.31 29.56
CA VAL A 34 -41.54 37.91 28.59
C VAL A 34 -42.11 36.70 27.90
N ALA A 35 -42.56 36.90 26.66
CA ALA A 35 -42.85 35.78 25.75
C ALA A 35 -41.65 34.85 25.74
N GLN A 36 -41.79 33.69 26.35
CA GLN A 36 -40.83 32.62 26.25
C GLN A 36 -40.55 32.38 24.76
N ARG A 37 -39.31 32.70 24.34
CA ARG A 37 -38.82 32.17 23.05
C ARG A 37 -39.16 30.69 23.04
N PRO A 38 -39.80 30.18 21.99
CA PRO A 38 -40.06 28.75 21.91
C PRO A 38 -38.70 28.06 22.01
N THR A 39 -38.50 27.31 23.11
CA THR A 39 -37.48 26.28 23.20
C THR A 39 -37.61 25.50 21.88
N SER A 40 -36.52 25.46 21.12
CA SER A 40 -36.46 24.72 19.86
C SER A 40 -37.05 23.32 20.08
N ALA A 41 -38.27 23.11 19.61
CA ALA A 41 -38.86 21.79 19.59
C ALA A 41 -37.87 20.94 18.75
N GLN A 42 -37.19 20.02 19.40
CA GLN A 42 -36.40 19.00 18.70
C GLN A 42 -37.37 18.32 17.75
N SER A 43 -37.34 18.68 16.48
CA SER A 43 -38.20 18.06 15.48
C SER A 43 -37.89 16.57 15.47
N SER A 44 -38.89 15.73 15.73
CA SER A 44 -38.65 14.26 15.69
C SER A 44 -38.06 13.85 14.34
N PRO A 45 -37.24 12.81 14.27
CA PRO A 45 -36.69 12.33 13.00
C PRO A 45 -37.74 12.11 11.93
N ARG A 46 -38.96 11.75 12.29
CA ARG A 46 -40.10 11.60 11.37
C ARG A 46 -40.49 12.94 10.71
N VAL A 47 -40.59 14.00 11.49
CA VAL A 47 -40.90 15.34 10.97
C VAL A 47 -39.82 15.84 9.99
N PHE A 48 -38.56 15.54 10.26
CA PHE A 48 -37.48 15.85 9.35
C PHE A 48 -37.64 15.12 7.99
N LEU A 49 -37.91 13.83 8.01
CA LEU A 49 -38.17 13.02 6.81
C LEU A 49 -39.36 13.54 6.01
N ASP A 50 -40.48 13.80 6.67
CA ASP A 50 -41.68 14.30 6.05
C ASP A 50 -41.47 15.67 5.36
N THR A 51 -40.62 16.48 5.95
CA THR A 51 -40.35 17.82 5.46
C THR A 51 -39.38 17.86 4.27
N TYR A 52 -38.35 16.98 4.28
CA TYR A 52 -37.20 17.12 3.37
C TYR A 52 -36.97 15.95 2.44
N CYS A 53 -37.50 14.74 2.72
CA CYS A 53 -37.12 13.49 2.04
C CYS A 53 -38.27 12.82 1.30
N ILE A 54 -39.46 12.69 1.94
CA ILE A 54 -40.59 11.87 1.47
C ILE A 54 -41.21 12.41 0.17
N THR A 55 -41.04 13.69 -0.14
CA THR A 55 -41.56 14.25 -1.41
C THR A 55 -40.99 13.49 -2.62
N CYS A 56 -39.78 12.98 -2.55
CA CYS A 56 -39.11 12.24 -3.62
C CYS A 56 -38.95 10.74 -3.30
N HIS A 57 -38.70 10.37 -2.03
CA HIS A 57 -38.40 9.00 -1.60
C HIS A 57 -39.64 8.34 -0.93
N ASN A 58 -40.65 8.06 -1.74
CA ASN A 58 -41.94 7.47 -1.32
C ASN A 58 -42.34 6.33 -2.24
N GLN A 59 -43.33 5.53 -1.83
CA GLN A 59 -43.81 4.36 -2.57
C GLN A 59 -44.27 4.69 -4.00
N ARG A 60 -44.69 5.93 -4.29
CA ARG A 60 -45.19 6.33 -5.61
C ARG A 60 -44.06 6.67 -6.58
N LEU A 61 -43.06 7.44 -6.15
CA LEU A 61 -41.99 7.92 -6.99
C LEU A 61 -40.76 7.01 -6.97
N LYS A 62 -40.47 6.36 -5.85
CA LYS A 62 -39.33 5.43 -5.63
C LYS A 62 -38.02 5.95 -6.18
N THR A 63 -37.73 7.25 -6.01
CA THR A 63 -36.52 7.86 -6.54
C THR A 63 -35.30 7.11 -6.02
N ALA A 64 -34.45 6.61 -6.92
CA ALA A 64 -33.31 5.74 -6.62
C ALA A 64 -33.71 4.46 -5.83
N ASP A 65 -34.86 3.89 -6.12
CA ASP A 65 -35.47 2.71 -5.45
C ASP A 65 -35.60 2.83 -3.92
N LEU A 66 -35.59 4.06 -3.40
CA LEU A 66 -35.66 4.36 -1.96
C LEU A 66 -37.07 4.81 -1.54
N THR A 67 -37.61 4.16 -0.53
CA THR A 67 -38.92 4.45 0.06
C THR A 67 -38.81 4.70 1.55
N LEU A 68 -38.62 5.99 1.93
CA LEU A 68 -38.43 6.41 3.33
C LEU A 68 -39.74 6.61 4.08
N ASP A 69 -40.88 6.65 3.37
CA ASP A 69 -42.20 6.80 3.94
C ASP A 69 -42.67 5.57 4.73
N VAL A 70 -42.15 4.38 4.39
CA VAL A 70 -42.46 3.10 5.06
C VAL A 70 -41.51 2.72 6.16
N LEU A 71 -40.37 3.41 6.27
CA LEU A 71 -39.37 3.10 7.29
C LEU A 71 -39.66 3.84 8.61
N ASP A 72 -39.48 3.13 9.72
CA ASP A 72 -39.64 3.69 11.04
C ASP A 72 -38.30 4.27 11.55
N PRO A 73 -38.14 5.59 11.64
CA PRO A 73 -36.92 6.22 12.12
C PRO A 73 -36.66 6.01 13.63
N SER A 74 -37.64 5.45 14.38
CA SER A 74 -37.42 5.09 15.79
C SER A 74 -36.76 3.73 15.96
N LYS A 75 -36.72 2.90 14.89
CA LYS A 75 -36.07 1.59 14.85
C LYS A 75 -35.10 1.50 13.65
N PRO A 76 -34.08 2.36 13.57
CA PRO A 76 -33.22 2.40 12.40
C PRO A 76 -32.37 1.13 12.23
N SER A 77 -32.18 0.34 13.30
CA SER A 77 -31.47 -0.95 13.25
C SER A 77 -32.12 -1.97 12.30
N ASP A 78 -33.42 -1.92 12.07
CA ASP A 78 -34.13 -2.84 11.19
C ASP A 78 -33.72 -2.67 9.72
N HIS A 79 -33.24 -1.47 9.35
CA HIS A 79 -32.77 -1.10 8.02
C HIS A 79 -31.47 -0.29 8.08
N ALA A 80 -30.48 -0.74 8.90
CA ALA A 80 -29.26 0.00 9.19
C ALA A 80 -28.52 0.47 7.94
N ALA A 81 -28.42 -0.35 6.89
CA ALA A 81 -27.72 0.01 5.65
C ALA A 81 -28.34 1.24 4.95
N VAL A 82 -29.67 1.32 4.95
CA VAL A 82 -30.39 2.48 4.39
C VAL A 82 -30.11 3.72 5.23
N TRP A 83 -30.26 3.61 6.55
CA TRP A 83 -30.07 4.73 7.45
C TRP A 83 -28.65 5.27 7.45
N GLU A 84 -27.62 4.42 7.44
CA GLU A 84 -26.21 4.85 7.32
C GLU A 84 -25.96 5.61 5.99
N THR A 85 -26.62 5.18 4.91
CA THR A 85 -26.55 5.91 3.64
C THR A 85 -27.23 7.27 3.72
N VAL A 86 -28.44 7.35 4.34
CA VAL A 86 -29.16 8.59 4.57
C VAL A 86 -28.32 9.56 5.42
N LEU A 87 -27.77 9.08 6.55
CA LEU A 87 -26.92 9.87 7.44
C LEU A 87 -25.75 10.51 6.68
N ARG A 88 -25.04 9.72 5.87
CA ARG A 88 -23.91 10.21 5.08
C ARG A 88 -24.35 11.29 4.09
N LYS A 89 -25.46 11.07 3.37
CA LYS A 89 -25.97 12.02 2.38
C LYS A 89 -26.43 13.34 3.02
N VAL A 90 -27.05 13.30 4.18
CA VAL A 90 -27.46 14.51 4.92
C VAL A 90 -26.25 15.25 5.48
N ARG A 91 -25.29 14.52 6.07
CA ARG A 91 -24.06 15.10 6.63
C ARG A 91 -23.20 15.81 5.59
N THR A 92 -23.03 15.19 4.44
CA THR A 92 -22.25 15.75 3.34
C THR A 92 -23.03 16.74 2.49
N LYS A 93 -24.25 17.12 2.87
CA LYS A 93 -25.15 18.02 2.15
C LYS A 93 -25.39 17.64 0.69
N THR A 94 -25.22 16.34 0.35
CA THR A 94 -25.55 15.84 -0.98
C THR A 94 -27.04 15.53 -1.14
N MET A 95 -27.78 15.44 -0.02
CA MET A 95 -29.23 15.35 0.03
C MET A 95 -29.76 16.26 1.18
N PRO A 96 -30.90 16.95 0.96
CA PRO A 96 -31.64 17.08 -0.31
C PRO A 96 -30.83 17.76 -1.41
N PRO A 97 -31.19 17.57 -2.73
CA PRO A 97 -30.52 18.29 -3.83
C PRO A 97 -30.66 19.81 -3.66
N GLN A 98 -29.70 20.61 -4.17
CA GLN A 98 -29.71 22.08 -3.98
C GLN A 98 -31.00 22.79 -4.41
N ALA A 99 -31.64 22.30 -5.46
CA ALA A 99 -32.91 22.82 -5.94
C ALA A 99 -34.12 22.53 -5.02
N ALA A 100 -33.97 21.60 -4.07
CA ALA A 100 -35.01 21.26 -3.10
C ALA A 100 -34.86 22.10 -1.82
N ARG A 101 -35.93 22.07 -0.99
CA ARG A 101 -35.89 22.71 0.34
C ARG A 101 -34.75 22.14 1.18
N GLN A 102 -33.88 23.04 1.66
CA GLN A 102 -32.72 22.64 2.47
C GLN A 102 -33.04 22.70 3.97
N PRO A 103 -32.61 21.72 4.79
CA PRO A 103 -32.67 21.83 6.23
C PRO A 103 -31.69 22.88 6.76
N ASP A 104 -32.00 23.55 7.85
CA ASP A 104 -31.04 24.34 8.56
C ASP A 104 -29.99 23.46 9.26
N GLY A 105 -28.83 24.01 9.59
CA GLY A 105 -27.75 23.28 10.22
C GLY A 105 -28.13 22.56 11.52
N PRO A 106 -28.82 23.22 12.47
CA PRO A 106 -29.32 22.59 13.70
C PRO A 106 -30.27 21.44 13.47
N ALA A 107 -31.24 21.55 12.55
CA ALA A 107 -32.21 20.49 12.26
C ALA A 107 -31.50 19.26 11.65
N ALA A 108 -30.58 19.48 10.67
CA ALA A 108 -29.79 18.41 10.10
C ALA A 108 -28.92 17.71 11.14
N ALA A 109 -28.22 18.48 12.00
CA ALA A 109 -27.39 17.93 13.06
C ALA A 109 -28.19 17.13 14.10
N SER A 110 -29.38 17.62 14.49
CA SER A 110 -30.26 16.92 15.43
C SER A 110 -30.81 15.60 14.84
N PHE A 111 -31.20 15.60 13.57
CA PHE A 111 -31.64 14.38 12.87
C PHE A 111 -30.52 13.34 12.81
N VAL A 112 -29.33 13.76 12.37
CA VAL A 112 -28.15 12.88 12.27
C VAL A 112 -27.80 12.29 13.65
N ALA A 113 -27.72 13.13 14.69
CA ALA A 113 -27.37 12.68 16.05
C ALA A 113 -28.42 11.69 16.62
N ALA A 114 -29.71 11.90 16.37
CA ALA A 114 -30.75 11.01 16.86
C ALA A 114 -30.67 9.61 16.22
N ILE A 115 -30.51 9.54 14.90
CA ILE A 115 -30.42 8.24 14.20
C ILE A 115 -29.08 7.54 14.52
N GLU A 116 -27.94 8.26 14.54
CA GLU A 116 -26.64 7.70 14.96
C GLU A 116 -26.71 7.11 16.36
N SER A 117 -27.27 7.86 17.34
CA SER A 117 -27.39 7.38 18.70
C SER A 117 -28.20 6.09 18.78
N SER A 118 -29.33 6.02 18.06
CA SER A 118 -30.17 4.82 18.05
C SER A 118 -29.47 3.61 17.42
N LEU A 119 -28.71 3.80 16.35
CA LEU A 119 -27.89 2.72 15.73
C LEU A 119 -26.74 2.28 16.64
N ASP A 120 -26.05 3.24 17.30
CA ASP A 120 -24.98 2.94 18.23
C ASP A 120 -25.50 2.21 19.49
N ASP A 121 -26.67 2.59 20.01
CA ASP A 121 -27.31 1.93 21.14
C ASP A 121 -27.71 0.49 20.79
N ALA A 122 -28.33 0.27 19.63
CA ALA A 122 -28.66 -1.07 19.16
C ALA A 122 -27.41 -1.95 19.02
N SER A 123 -26.32 -1.40 18.48
CA SER A 123 -25.04 -2.12 18.35
C SER A 123 -24.39 -2.45 19.71
N ARG A 124 -24.57 -1.61 20.74
CA ARG A 124 -24.09 -1.91 22.10
C ARG A 124 -24.86 -3.06 22.74
N VAL A 125 -26.20 -3.13 22.52
CA VAL A 125 -27.06 -4.20 23.04
C VAL A 125 -26.81 -5.54 22.31
N SER A 126 -26.64 -5.50 21.00
CA SER A 126 -26.41 -6.68 20.17
C SER A 126 -25.27 -6.44 19.18
N PRO A 127 -24.01 -6.59 19.63
CA PRO A 127 -22.84 -6.35 18.76
C PRO A 127 -22.79 -7.33 17.60
N ASP A 128 -22.69 -6.82 16.37
CA ASP A 128 -22.53 -7.64 15.18
C ASP A 128 -21.13 -7.43 14.57
N PRO A 129 -20.22 -8.42 14.66
CA PRO A 129 -18.89 -8.36 14.07
C PRO A 129 -18.90 -8.45 12.54
N GLY A 130 -20.06 -8.56 11.92
CA GLY A 130 -20.18 -8.90 10.51
C GLY A 130 -19.87 -10.39 10.24
N ARG A 131 -19.94 -10.78 8.98
CA ARG A 131 -19.65 -12.15 8.55
C ARG A 131 -18.27 -12.21 7.90
N THR A 132 -17.38 -12.99 8.48
CA THR A 132 -16.06 -13.29 7.91
C THR A 132 -15.99 -14.77 7.60
N PRO A 133 -15.54 -15.23 6.41
CA PRO A 133 -15.34 -16.64 6.14
C PRO A 133 -14.41 -17.29 7.17
N ALA A 134 -14.75 -18.55 7.57
CA ALA A 134 -13.97 -19.29 8.57
C ALA A 134 -12.59 -19.71 8.05
N VAL A 135 -12.46 -19.84 6.76
CA VAL A 135 -11.27 -20.33 6.08
C VAL A 135 -10.88 -19.30 5.02
N ARG A 136 -9.64 -18.82 5.08
CA ARG A 136 -9.07 -17.90 4.10
C ARG A 136 -7.67 -18.39 3.74
N ARG A 137 -7.39 -18.64 2.45
CA ARG A 137 -6.03 -18.96 2.03
C ARG A 137 -5.12 -17.74 2.14
N LEU A 138 -3.83 -17.98 2.21
CA LEU A 138 -2.83 -16.93 2.04
C LEU A 138 -2.91 -16.44 0.59
N ASN A 139 -2.88 -15.11 0.39
CA ASN A 139 -2.65 -14.53 -0.92
C ASN A 139 -1.16 -14.69 -1.31
N ARG A 140 -0.82 -14.36 -2.55
CA ARG A 140 0.56 -14.52 -3.07
C ARG A 140 1.59 -13.74 -2.24
N THR A 141 1.28 -12.52 -1.84
CA THR A 141 2.17 -11.67 -1.04
C THR A 141 2.32 -12.21 0.39
N GLU A 142 1.22 -12.62 1.03
CA GLU A 142 1.24 -13.26 2.34
C GLU A 142 2.07 -14.56 2.30
N TYR A 143 1.87 -15.42 1.28
CA TYR A 143 2.65 -16.65 1.11
C TYR A 143 4.15 -16.36 0.95
N LYS A 144 4.52 -15.35 0.14
CA LYS A 144 5.92 -14.92 -0.03
C LYS A 144 6.54 -14.49 1.31
N ASN A 145 5.86 -13.61 2.04
CA ASN A 145 6.35 -13.10 3.32
C ASN A 145 6.44 -14.20 4.38
N VAL A 146 5.46 -15.11 4.43
CA VAL A 146 5.47 -16.25 5.36
C VAL A 146 6.64 -17.20 5.07
N VAL A 147 6.92 -17.52 3.81
CA VAL A 147 8.06 -18.35 3.41
C VAL A 147 9.38 -17.67 3.80
N ARG A 148 9.51 -16.37 3.52
CA ARG A 148 10.68 -15.58 3.91
C ARG A 148 10.93 -15.67 5.43
N ASP A 149 9.92 -15.36 6.23
CA ASP A 149 10.05 -15.26 7.69
C ASP A 149 10.18 -16.62 8.37
N LEU A 150 9.51 -17.65 7.85
CA LEU A 150 9.58 -19.04 8.37
C LEU A 150 10.96 -19.64 8.14
N LEU A 151 11.50 -19.47 6.93
CA LEU A 151 12.69 -20.16 6.47
C LEU A 151 13.94 -19.27 6.39
N ALA A 152 13.85 -17.97 6.73
CA ALA A 152 14.91 -16.98 6.55
C ALA A 152 15.44 -16.97 5.10
N LEU A 153 14.53 -16.85 4.14
CA LEU A 153 14.80 -16.83 2.71
C LEU A 153 14.54 -15.45 2.14
N ASP A 154 15.51 -14.56 2.25
CA ASP A 154 15.52 -13.26 1.59
C ASP A 154 16.15 -13.39 0.19
N ASP A 155 15.85 -12.43 -0.69
CA ASP A 155 16.47 -12.27 -2.02
C ASP A 155 16.53 -13.54 -2.86
N LEU A 156 15.36 -14.17 -3.02
CA LEU A 156 15.21 -15.40 -3.80
C LEU A 156 15.69 -15.21 -5.25
N PRO A 157 16.35 -16.22 -5.85
CA PRO A 157 16.57 -16.25 -7.29
C PRO A 157 15.27 -16.04 -8.06
N LYS A 158 15.31 -15.35 -9.22
CA LYS A 158 14.09 -15.01 -9.99
C LYS A 158 13.28 -16.24 -10.39
N GLU A 159 13.93 -17.34 -10.75
CA GLU A 159 13.21 -18.59 -11.04
C GLU A 159 12.48 -19.19 -9.83
N MET A 160 12.82 -18.73 -8.64
CA MET A 160 12.19 -19.12 -7.37
C MET A 160 11.37 -17.98 -6.74
N ASP A 161 11.28 -16.83 -7.41
CA ASP A 161 10.42 -15.73 -6.94
C ASP A 161 8.96 -16.20 -6.94
N ILE A 162 8.39 -16.23 -5.76
CA ILE A 162 7.01 -16.67 -5.51
C ILE A 162 6.01 -15.85 -6.33
N SER A 163 6.33 -14.58 -6.61
CA SER A 163 5.51 -13.73 -7.47
C SER A 163 5.42 -14.23 -8.92
N LEU A 164 6.40 -15.01 -9.37
CA LEU A 164 6.41 -15.65 -10.69
C LEU A 164 5.91 -17.10 -10.65
N LEU A 165 6.06 -17.78 -9.51
CA LEU A 165 5.62 -19.16 -9.33
C LEU A 165 4.12 -19.30 -9.14
N LEU A 166 3.48 -18.32 -8.48
CA LEU A 166 2.06 -18.30 -8.21
C LEU A 166 1.33 -17.25 -9.08
N PRO A 167 0.11 -17.53 -9.53
CA PRO A 167 -0.69 -16.55 -10.25
C PRO A 167 -1.02 -15.34 -9.36
N PRO A 168 -1.34 -14.16 -9.95
CA PRO A 168 -1.89 -13.05 -9.18
C PRO A 168 -3.22 -13.44 -8.55
N ASP A 169 -3.53 -12.82 -7.42
CA ASP A 169 -4.82 -12.97 -6.74
C ASP A 169 -5.85 -12.00 -7.29
N ASP A 170 -7.13 -12.39 -7.20
CA ASP A 170 -8.24 -11.50 -7.50
C ASP A 170 -8.36 -10.41 -6.41
N ILE A 171 -8.87 -9.25 -6.81
CA ILE A 171 -9.01 -8.07 -5.95
C ILE A 171 -10.48 -7.91 -5.58
N GLY A 172 -10.78 -7.85 -4.28
CA GLY A 172 -12.08 -7.47 -3.71
C GLY A 172 -11.95 -6.20 -2.87
N GLU A 173 -12.94 -5.30 -2.92
CA GLU A 173 -12.97 -4.05 -2.13
C GLU A 173 -11.69 -3.18 -2.24
N GLY A 174 -10.91 -3.37 -3.30
CA GLY A 174 -9.63 -2.70 -3.56
C GLY A 174 -8.40 -3.37 -2.95
N PHE A 175 -8.54 -4.60 -2.39
CA PHE A 175 -7.44 -5.35 -1.78
C PHE A 175 -7.42 -6.81 -2.23
N ASP A 176 -6.22 -7.40 -2.32
CA ASP A 176 -5.98 -8.79 -2.75
C ASP A 176 -6.03 -9.82 -1.60
N ASN A 177 -6.32 -9.36 -0.37
CA ASN A 177 -6.46 -10.21 0.81
C ASN A 177 -7.90 -10.46 1.23
N MET A 178 -8.87 -10.20 0.36
CA MET A 178 -10.31 -10.39 0.62
C MET A 178 -10.68 -11.86 0.58
N ALA A 179 -11.33 -12.35 1.64
CA ALA A 179 -11.64 -13.76 1.79
C ALA A 179 -12.54 -14.31 0.67
N ASP A 180 -13.46 -13.50 0.17
CA ASP A 180 -14.44 -13.88 -0.88
C ASP A 180 -13.81 -13.92 -2.27
N ALA A 181 -12.64 -13.25 -2.47
CA ALA A 181 -11.91 -13.23 -3.74
C ALA A 181 -10.82 -14.32 -3.82
N LEU A 182 -10.47 -14.96 -2.70
CA LEU A 182 -9.36 -15.90 -2.61
C LEU A 182 -9.81 -17.35 -2.90
N PHE A 183 -10.09 -17.67 -4.15
CA PHE A 183 -10.47 -19.02 -4.57
C PHE A 183 -9.30 -20.01 -4.63
N VAL A 184 -9.61 -21.31 -4.58
CA VAL A 184 -8.64 -22.41 -4.74
C VAL A 184 -9.05 -23.23 -5.96
N SER A 185 -8.12 -23.37 -6.91
CA SER A 185 -8.29 -24.20 -8.09
C SER A 185 -7.29 -25.36 -8.08
N PRO A 186 -7.55 -26.47 -8.80
CA PRO A 186 -6.56 -27.55 -8.96
C PRO A 186 -5.21 -27.03 -9.47
N THR A 187 -5.21 -26.14 -10.45
CA THR A 187 -3.99 -25.53 -11.00
C THR A 187 -3.22 -24.78 -9.94
N LEU A 188 -3.89 -24.05 -9.04
CA LEU A 188 -3.23 -23.33 -7.96
C LEU A 188 -2.56 -24.31 -6.98
N ILE A 189 -3.19 -25.45 -6.66
CA ILE A 189 -2.57 -26.50 -5.83
C ILE A 189 -1.32 -27.05 -6.48
N GLU A 190 -1.35 -27.34 -7.79
CA GLU A 190 -0.16 -27.77 -8.54
C GLU A 190 0.97 -26.73 -8.48
N ARG A 191 0.63 -25.43 -8.56
CA ARG A 191 1.61 -24.34 -8.41
C ARG A 191 2.21 -24.31 -7.00
N TYR A 192 1.41 -24.49 -5.96
CA TYR A 192 1.93 -24.60 -4.58
C TYR A 192 2.86 -25.80 -4.42
N LEU A 193 2.53 -26.97 -4.97
CA LEU A 193 3.39 -28.15 -4.96
C LEU A 193 4.72 -27.88 -5.67
N GLY A 194 4.67 -27.25 -6.85
CA GLY A 194 5.87 -26.86 -7.58
C GLY A 194 6.73 -25.84 -6.84
N ALA A 195 6.12 -24.84 -6.22
CA ALA A 195 6.80 -23.85 -5.39
C ALA A 195 7.45 -24.50 -4.14
N ALA A 196 6.71 -25.34 -3.41
CA ALA A 196 7.22 -26.03 -2.21
C ALA A 196 8.47 -26.88 -2.51
N ARG A 197 8.47 -27.59 -3.66
CA ARG A 197 9.66 -28.37 -4.11
C ARG A 197 10.88 -27.50 -4.37
N LYS A 198 10.72 -26.36 -5.02
CA LYS A 198 11.82 -25.42 -5.30
C LYS A 198 12.34 -24.77 -4.03
N ILE A 199 11.41 -24.27 -3.20
CA ILE A 199 11.71 -23.57 -1.96
C ILE A 199 12.40 -24.49 -0.95
N SER A 200 11.92 -25.72 -0.78
CA SER A 200 12.52 -26.66 0.18
C SER A 200 13.96 -27.03 -0.18
N ARG A 201 14.28 -27.18 -1.48
CA ARG A 201 15.66 -27.42 -1.93
C ARG A 201 16.58 -26.24 -1.65
N LEU A 202 16.10 -25.02 -1.95
CA LEU A 202 16.85 -23.81 -1.65
C LEU A 202 17.09 -23.64 -0.15
N ALA A 203 16.05 -23.91 0.67
CA ALA A 203 16.09 -23.71 2.12
C ALA A 203 17.16 -24.56 2.84
N ILE A 204 17.39 -25.79 2.37
CA ILE A 204 18.39 -26.67 2.96
C ILE A 204 19.75 -26.64 2.24
N ALA A 205 19.89 -25.80 1.20
CA ALA A 205 21.07 -25.81 0.32
C ALA A 205 21.33 -27.19 -0.31
N ASP A 206 20.30 -27.82 -0.90
CA ASP A 206 20.35 -29.17 -1.45
C ASP A 206 21.39 -29.26 -2.58
N ALA A 207 22.37 -30.16 -2.46
CA ALA A 207 23.38 -30.38 -3.49
C ALA A 207 22.79 -30.90 -4.82
N SER A 208 21.53 -31.36 -4.87
CA SER A 208 20.83 -31.75 -6.09
C SER A 208 20.08 -30.58 -6.75
N ILE A 209 20.33 -29.34 -6.33
CA ILE A 209 19.68 -28.15 -6.93
C ILE A 209 20.06 -28.06 -8.42
N PRO A 210 19.07 -27.93 -9.32
CA PRO A 210 19.40 -27.83 -10.75
C PRO A 210 20.10 -26.49 -11.05
N ARG A 211 20.82 -26.44 -12.17
CA ARG A 211 21.35 -25.20 -12.70
C ARG A 211 20.19 -24.25 -12.96
N MET A 212 20.26 -23.05 -12.38
CA MET A 212 19.27 -21.97 -12.52
C MET A 212 19.81 -20.90 -13.48
N ILE A 213 18.91 -20.17 -14.12
CA ILE A 213 19.24 -19.05 -15.02
C ILE A 213 18.36 -17.88 -14.66
N ASP A 214 18.94 -16.88 -13.95
CA ASP A 214 18.24 -15.65 -13.61
C ASP A 214 18.66 -14.52 -14.53
N THR A 215 17.67 -13.90 -15.17
CA THR A 215 17.89 -12.77 -16.09
C THR A 215 17.32 -11.48 -15.48
N TYR A 216 18.18 -10.50 -15.29
CA TYR A 216 17.87 -9.17 -14.80
C TYR A 216 17.88 -8.21 -15.99
N GLN A 217 16.71 -7.98 -16.57
CA GLN A 217 16.50 -7.06 -17.69
C GLN A 217 16.38 -5.64 -17.15
N LEU A 218 17.23 -4.73 -17.64
CA LEU A 218 17.12 -3.30 -17.35
C LEU A 218 16.18 -2.66 -18.38
N SER A 219 15.37 -1.71 -17.93
CA SER A 219 14.52 -0.95 -18.85
C SER A 219 15.39 -0.08 -19.77
N GLY A 220 15.11 -0.10 -21.07
CA GLY A 220 15.77 0.81 -22.01
C GLY A 220 15.43 2.30 -21.77
N GLN A 221 14.46 2.58 -20.90
CA GLN A 221 14.09 3.93 -20.46
C GLN A 221 14.80 4.33 -19.15
N LEU A 222 15.64 3.47 -18.55
CA LEU A 222 16.39 3.80 -17.36
C LEU A 222 17.63 4.62 -17.75
N PRO A 223 17.74 5.88 -17.32
CA PRO A 223 18.95 6.69 -17.55
C PRO A 223 20.15 6.04 -16.84
N GLN A 224 21.28 5.88 -17.57
CA GLN A 224 22.49 5.25 -17.04
C GLN A 224 23.74 6.13 -17.18
N ASP A 225 23.57 7.42 -17.34
CA ASP A 225 24.62 8.42 -17.45
C ASP A 225 25.02 9.03 -16.09
N GLY A 226 24.19 8.85 -15.06
CA GLY A 226 24.47 9.30 -13.69
C GLY A 226 24.99 8.18 -12.78
N HIS A 227 25.53 8.57 -11.63
CA HIS A 227 25.89 7.66 -10.55
C HIS A 227 24.66 7.15 -9.80
N PHE A 228 24.66 5.87 -9.41
CA PHE A 228 23.72 5.29 -8.45
C PHE A 228 24.40 5.10 -7.10
N ASP A 229 23.85 5.70 -6.04
CA ASP A 229 24.48 5.76 -4.69
C ASP A 229 24.72 4.38 -4.06
N GLU A 230 24.04 3.35 -4.54
CA GLU A 230 24.19 1.96 -4.09
C GLU A 230 25.40 1.25 -4.74
N LEU A 231 26.04 1.89 -5.73
CA LEU A 231 27.18 1.35 -6.47
C LEU A 231 28.48 2.10 -6.10
N PRO A 232 29.66 1.55 -6.38
CA PRO A 232 30.93 2.18 -6.01
C PRO A 232 31.09 3.61 -6.53
N PHE A 233 31.76 4.50 -5.78
CA PHE A 233 32.07 5.84 -6.22
C PHE A 233 32.92 5.85 -7.49
N GLY A 234 32.70 6.84 -8.34
CA GLY A 234 33.42 6.94 -9.63
C GLY A 234 32.84 6.03 -10.71
N THR A 235 31.57 5.55 -10.51
CA THR A 235 30.85 4.75 -11.48
C THR A 235 29.61 5.47 -12.00
N ARG A 236 29.06 4.99 -13.11
CA ARG A 236 27.80 5.46 -13.70
C ARG A 236 26.92 4.31 -14.18
N GLY A 237 25.62 4.47 -14.12
CA GLY A 237 24.64 3.47 -14.59
C GLY A 237 24.83 2.11 -13.94
N GLY A 238 24.29 1.09 -14.57
CA GLY A 238 24.41 -0.28 -14.07
C GLY A 238 23.24 -0.71 -13.18
N VAL A 239 23.49 -1.71 -12.33
CA VAL A 239 22.51 -2.30 -11.42
C VAL A 239 23.19 -2.93 -10.22
N LEU A 240 22.57 -2.82 -9.04
CA LEU A 240 22.84 -3.66 -7.89
C LEU A 240 21.77 -4.74 -7.80
N ILE A 241 22.18 -5.99 -7.64
CA ILE A 241 21.33 -7.17 -7.57
C ILE A 241 21.56 -7.86 -6.24
N HIS A 242 20.53 -7.89 -5.39
CA HIS A 242 20.53 -8.74 -4.20
C HIS A 242 20.07 -10.14 -4.59
N ARG A 243 20.87 -11.16 -4.23
CA ARG A 243 20.57 -12.55 -4.57
C ARG A 243 21.13 -13.51 -3.54
N THR A 244 20.31 -14.48 -3.11
CA THR A 244 20.77 -15.61 -2.31
C THR A 244 21.24 -16.75 -3.22
N PHE A 245 22.52 -17.13 -3.07
CA PHE A 245 23.10 -18.30 -3.71
C PHE A 245 22.86 -19.54 -2.88
N PRO A 246 22.30 -20.62 -3.46
CA PRO A 246 21.87 -21.78 -2.69
C PRO A 246 23.02 -22.62 -2.12
N VAL A 247 24.14 -22.71 -2.84
CA VAL A 247 25.29 -23.57 -2.51
C VAL A 247 26.60 -22.87 -2.87
N ASN A 248 27.70 -23.26 -2.23
CA ASN A 248 29.04 -22.88 -2.69
C ASN A 248 29.29 -23.53 -4.05
N GLY A 249 29.68 -22.74 -5.04
CA GLY A 249 29.87 -23.30 -6.37
C GLY A 249 30.41 -22.28 -7.37
N LEU A 250 30.56 -22.76 -8.60
CA LEU A 250 30.97 -21.97 -9.74
C LEU A 250 29.72 -21.43 -10.44
N TYR A 251 29.65 -20.11 -10.65
CA TYR A 251 28.53 -19.43 -11.30
C TYR A 251 28.99 -18.61 -12.48
N SER A 252 28.17 -18.60 -13.53
CA SER A 252 28.45 -17.84 -14.76
C SER A 252 27.69 -16.53 -14.75
N PHE A 253 28.36 -15.42 -14.99
CA PHE A 253 27.84 -14.07 -15.16
C PHE A 253 27.97 -13.63 -16.60
N VAL A 254 26.85 -13.24 -17.23
CA VAL A 254 26.80 -12.72 -18.61
C VAL A 254 26.16 -11.35 -18.58
N LEU A 255 26.91 -10.34 -19.04
CA LEU A 255 26.49 -8.95 -19.10
C LEU A 255 26.26 -8.56 -20.56
N GLU A 256 25.11 -8.02 -20.88
CA GLU A 256 24.78 -7.54 -22.22
C GLU A 256 24.66 -6.02 -22.19
N VAL A 257 25.41 -5.35 -23.05
CA VAL A 257 25.47 -3.89 -23.16
C VAL A 257 24.66 -3.46 -24.37
N ALA A 258 23.69 -2.55 -24.15
CA ALA A 258 22.99 -1.86 -25.23
C ALA A 258 23.86 -0.72 -25.74
N ARG A 259 23.98 -0.64 -27.06
CA ARG A 259 24.66 0.43 -27.76
C ARG A 259 23.64 1.26 -28.50
N GLY A 260 23.42 2.48 -28.08
CA GLY A 260 22.60 3.47 -28.75
C GLY A 260 21.10 3.17 -28.83
N GLY A 261 20.25 4.11 -28.42
CA GLY A 261 18.86 4.15 -28.83
C GLY A 261 18.77 4.59 -30.31
N VAL A 262 17.95 3.91 -31.11
CA VAL A 262 17.56 4.28 -32.51
C VAL A 262 18.71 4.40 -33.54
N TYR A 263 19.97 4.37 -33.17
CA TYR A 263 21.13 4.45 -34.08
C TYR A 263 21.86 3.11 -34.21
N ASP A 264 22.40 2.88 -35.39
CA ASP A 264 23.14 1.70 -35.86
C ASP A 264 24.23 1.30 -34.85
N PRO A 265 24.26 0.05 -34.34
CA PRO A 265 25.31 -0.43 -33.41
C PRO A 265 26.74 -0.39 -34.00
N SER A 266 26.88 -0.10 -35.29
CA SER A 266 28.17 -0.06 -35.98
C SER A 266 28.94 1.27 -35.81
N THR A 267 28.31 2.31 -35.23
CA THR A 267 28.90 3.66 -35.20
C THR A 267 29.37 4.16 -33.82
N SER A 268 29.01 3.48 -32.71
CA SER A 268 29.53 3.85 -31.40
C SER A 268 30.97 3.43 -31.20
N SER A 269 31.87 4.42 -31.16
CA SER A 269 33.32 4.23 -30.94
C SER A 269 33.75 4.36 -29.48
N GLU A 270 32.80 4.36 -28.54
CA GLU A 270 33.09 4.55 -27.12
C GLU A 270 33.73 3.29 -26.53
N GLN A 271 34.92 3.47 -25.97
CA GLN A 271 35.54 2.48 -25.08
C GLN A 271 34.88 2.59 -23.72
N PHE A 272 34.45 1.47 -23.15
CA PHE A 272 33.94 1.45 -21.79
C PHE A 272 34.67 0.40 -20.95
N GLU A 273 34.67 0.65 -19.67
CA GLU A 273 35.12 -0.27 -18.64
C GLU A 273 33.89 -0.59 -17.77
N LEU A 274 33.51 -1.87 -17.72
CA LEU A 274 32.39 -2.36 -16.97
C LEU A 274 32.91 -3.25 -15.84
N GLU A 275 32.74 -2.81 -14.60
CA GLU A 275 33.13 -3.59 -13.44
C GLU A 275 31.99 -4.46 -12.92
N LEU A 276 32.36 -5.66 -12.49
CA LEU A 276 31.52 -6.58 -11.74
C LEU A 276 32.04 -6.64 -10.31
N THR A 277 31.13 -6.40 -9.34
CA THR A 277 31.44 -6.48 -7.91
C THR A 277 30.60 -7.56 -7.24
N ILE A 278 31.12 -8.18 -6.20
CA ILE A 278 30.40 -9.04 -5.26
C ILE A 278 30.66 -8.48 -3.86
N ASP A 279 29.59 -8.16 -3.13
CA ASP A 279 29.65 -7.55 -1.79
C ASP A 279 30.53 -6.27 -1.73
N GLY A 280 30.46 -5.46 -2.80
CA GLY A 280 31.22 -4.22 -2.93
C GLY A 280 32.68 -4.40 -3.37
N GLU A 281 33.20 -5.64 -3.42
CA GLU A 281 34.56 -5.91 -3.89
C GLU A 281 34.57 -6.17 -5.39
N ARG A 282 35.47 -5.53 -6.13
CA ARG A 282 35.64 -5.77 -7.55
C ARG A 282 36.21 -7.15 -7.82
N VAL A 283 35.41 -8.03 -8.45
CA VAL A 283 35.82 -9.38 -8.85
C VAL A 283 36.29 -9.47 -10.29
N HIS A 284 35.84 -8.54 -11.15
CA HIS A 284 36.27 -8.47 -12.54
C HIS A 284 36.07 -7.08 -13.15
N LEU A 285 36.92 -6.75 -14.15
CA LEU A 285 36.80 -5.56 -14.98
C LEU A 285 36.78 -5.98 -16.44
N PHE A 286 35.68 -5.77 -17.12
CA PHE A 286 35.55 -5.97 -18.56
C PHE A 286 35.98 -4.68 -19.27
N THR A 287 36.94 -4.80 -20.18
CA THR A 287 37.41 -3.70 -21.04
C THR A 287 37.04 -4.01 -22.49
N GLU A 288 36.29 -3.12 -23.14
CA GLU A 288 36.09 -3.24 -24.57
C GLU A 288 37.07 -2.34 -25.33
N GLU A 289 37.98 -2.96 -26.06
CA GLU A 289 38.92 -2.24 -26.93
C GLU A 289 38.25 -1.82 -28.24
N LYS A 290 38.69 -0.64 -28.75
CA LYS A 290 38.26 -0.10 -30.04
C LYS A 290 38.54 -1.12 -31.14
N ARG A 291 37.50 -1.71 -31.74
CA ARG A 291 37.72 -2.45 -33.00
C ARG A 291 38.22 -1.50 -34.06
N ALA A 292 39.43 -1.67 -34.51
CA ALA A 292 39.94 -0.94 -35.66
C ALA A 292 38.98 -1.10 -36.85
N ALA A 293 38.62 0.01 -37.48
CA ALA A 293 37.78 -0.02 -38.69
C ALA A 293 38.53 -0.76 -39.81
N GLY A 294 38.39 -2.08 -39.80
CA GLY A 294 38.96 -2.96 -40.79
C GLY A 294 38.10 -2.96 -42.04
N THR A 295 38.66 -2.52 -43.13
CA THR A 295 38.23 -2.74 -44.50
C THR A 295 38.11 -4.23 -44.78
N GLY A 296 36.86 -4.81 -44.72
CA GLY A 296 36.71 -6.23 -45.06
C GLY A 296 35.29 -6.74 -45.05
N GLN A 297 34.74 -6.79 -46.26
CA GLN A 297 33.69 -7.70 -46.74
C GLN A 297 32.48 -8.03 -45.83
N ARG A 298 31.36 -7.45 -46.18
CA ARG A 298 30.02 -7.89 -45.78
C ARG A 298 29.77 -9.34 -46.24
N GLN A 299 30.00 -10.30 -45.33
CA GLN A 299 29.38 -11.61 -45.44
C GLN A 299 28.16 -11.66 -44.50
N GLY A 300 26.98 -11.80 -45.11
CA GLY A 300 25.72 -11.88 -44.43
C GLY A 300 25.68 -13.03 -43.43
N ARG A 301 25.67 -12.71 -42.17
CA ARG A 301 25.20 -13.57 -41.09
C ARG A 301 24.02 -12.90 -40.44
N ARG A 302 22.81 -13.28 -40.88
CA ARG A 302 21.59 -13.13 -40.06
C ARG A 302 21.80 -13.93 -38.78
N GLY A 303 21.68 -13.27 -37.59
CA GLY A 303 21.61 -13.92 -36.29
C GLY A 303 22.98 -14.12 -35.63
N GLY A 304 23.77 -13.06 -35.43
CA GLY A 304 24.90 -13.03 -34.47
C GLY A 304 24.41 -12.53 -33.13
N ALA A 305 24.24 -13.43 -32.14
CA ALA A 305 24.20 -13.03 -30.74
C ALA A 305 25.43 -12.15 -30.47
N SER A 306 25.26 -10.96 -29.91
CA SER A 306 26.38 -10.19 -29.33
C SER A 306 27.07 -11.13 -28.36
N ASN A 307 28.39 -11.35 -28.49
CA ASN A 307 29.15 -12.07 -27.49
C ASN A 307 29.03 -11.24 -26.20
N GLY A 308 28.11 -11.64 -25.30
CA GLY A 308 27.98 -11.02 -23.98
C GLY A 308 29.32 -11.11 -23.24
N LEU A 309 29.63 -10.09 -22.45
CA LEU A 309 30.78 -10.13 -21.58
C LEU A 309 30.52 -11.22 -20.54
N GLN A 310 31.34 -12.27 -20.50
CA GLN A 310 31.08 -13.46 -19.70
C GLN A 310 32.28 -13.78 -18.80
N ILE A 311 31.97 -14.18 -17.56
CA ILE A 311 32.95 -14.71 -16.61
C ILE A 311 32.33 -15.79 -15.73
N GLN A 312 33.14 -16.76 -15.30
CA GLN A 312 32.79 -17.72 -14.27
C GLN A 312 33.56 -17.42 -13.01
N LEU A 313 32.85 -17.37 -11.88
CA LEU A 313 33.40 -17.03 -10.57
C LEU A 313 32.91 -18.03 -9.51
N PRO A 314 33.78 -18.39 -8.54
CA PRO A 314 33.36 -19.12 -7.34
C PRO A 314 32.57 -18.13 -6.45
N VAL A 315 31.39 -18.55 -6.01
CA VAL A 315 30.54 -17.76 -5.10
C VAL A 315 30.15 -18.65 -3.92
N SER A 316 30.23 -18.10 -2.72
CA SER A 316 29.78 -18.79 -1.51
C SER A 316 28.23 -18.84 -1.44
N ALA A 317 27.72 -19.81 -0.67
CA ALA A 317 26.29 -19.87 -0.39
C ALA A 317 25.86 -18.75 0.55
N GLY A 318 24.69 -18.21 0.32
CA GLY A 318 24.11 -17.15 1.14
C GLY A 318 23.68 -15.93 0.31
N PRO A 319 23.19 -14.87 0.98
CA PRO A 319 22.86 -13.61 0.32
C PRO A 319 24.13 -12.86 -0.07
N HIS A 320 24.15 -12.36 -1.30
CA HIS A 320 25.24 -11.53 -1.86
C HIS A 320 24.66 -10.34 -2.64
N GLU A 321 25.42 -9.27 -2.67
CA GLU A 321 25.17 -8.06 -3.47
C GLU A 321 26.06 -8.10 -4.72
N ILE A 322 25.42 -8.17 -5.90
CA ILE A 322 26.09 -8.22 -7.19
C ILE A 322 25.95 -6.86 -7.87
N GLY A 323 27.03 -6.10 -7.96
CA GLY A 323 27.08 -4.83 -8.68
C GLY A 323 27.62 -5.01 -10.08
N ALA A 324 26.95 -4.45 -11.08
CA ALA A 324 27.47 -4.35 -12.45
C ALA A 324 27.32 -2.91 -12.92
N THR A 325 28.43 -2.18 -13.12
CA THR A 325 28.43 -0.73 -13.37
C THR A 325 29.61 -0.29 -14.24
N PHE A 326 29.41 0.82 -14.97
CA PHE A 326 30.47 1.40 -15.79
C PHE A 326 31.36 2.32 -14.95
N LEU A 327 32.68 2.28 -15.17
CA LEU A 327 33.55 3.30 -14.62
C LEU A 327 33.27 4.64 -15.29
N ALA A 328 33.05 5.68 -14.47
CA ALA A 328 32.86 7.03 -14.98
C ALA A 328 34.24 7.56 -15.50
N ARG A 329 34.29 7.92 -16.77
CA ARG A 329 35.47 8.64 -17.29
C ARG A 329 35.36 10.10 -16.89
N ALA A 330 36.42 10.64 -16.29
CA ALA A 330 36.53 12.05 -16.05
C ALA A 330 36.96 12.75 -17.37
N ASP A 331 35.98 12.93 -18.27
CA ASP A 331 36.17 13.91 -19.31
C ASP A 331 36.12 15.27 -18.61
N ALA A 332 37.26 15.98 -18.59
CA ALA A 332 37.33 17.34 -18.03
C ALA A 332 36.26 18.17 -18.75
N PRO A 333 35.19 18.62 -18.06
CA PRO A 333 34.15 19.42 -18.73
C PRO A 333 34.83 20.67 -19.24
N LEU A 334 34.68 20.95 -20.54
CA LEU A 334 35.07 22.27 -21.08
C LEU A 334 34.22 23.28 -20.31
N GLU A 335 34.84 24.20 -19.58
CA GLU A 335 34.19 25.22 -18.73
C GLU A 335 33.10 26.04 -19.48
N SER A 336 33.13 26.00 -20.80
CA SER A 336 32.17 26.67 -21.68
C SER A 336 30.94 25.83 -22.07
N LEU A 337 30.91 24.55 -21.71
CA LEU A 337 29.81 23.66 -22.10
C LEU A 337 28.78 23.61 -20.99
N VAL A 338 27.74 24.46 -21.08
CA VAL A 338 26.49 24.29 -20.33
C VAL A 338 25.78 23.09 -20.93
N VAL A 339 25.85 21.95 -20.27
CA VAL A 339 25.09 20.78 -20.67
C VAL A 339 23.59 21.12 -20.60
N PRO A 340 22.83 21.04 -21.71
CA PRO A 340 21.43 21.33 -21.67
C PRO A 340 20.73 20.47 -20.60
N TYR A 341 19.88 21.06 -19.80
CA TYR A 341 19.09 20.36 -18.77
C TYR A 341 18.21 19.24 -19.35
N ARG A 342 17.81 19.32 -20.63
CA ARG A 342 17.14 18.25 -21.34
C ARG A 342 18.15 17.21 -21.79
N ARG A 343 18.19 16.10 -21.10
CA ARG A 343 18.82 14.89 -21.61
C ARG A 343 18.06 14.43 -22.84
N GLY A 344 18.63 14.71 -24.01
CA GLY A 344 18.11 14.15 -25.25
C GLY A 344 18.13 12.61 -25.16
N ARG A 345 17.10 11.92 -25.66
CA ARG A 345 17.20 10.50 -25.95
C ARG A 345 18.37 10.27 -26.90
N GLY A 346 19.47 9.72 -26.41
CA GLY A 346 20.65 9.43 -27.21
C GLY A 346 21.89 10.06 -26.60
N THR A 347 22.23 9.75 -25.37
CA THR A 347 23.64 9.75 -24.98
C THR A 347 24.31 8.61 -25.74
N GLU A 348 25.38 8.93 -26.42
CA GLU A 348 26.23 7.96 -27.14
C GLU A 348 26.89 6.93 -26.20
N SER A 349 26.59 7.01 -24.90
CA SER A 349 27.18 6.21 -23.84
C SER A 349 26.59 4.81 -23.79
N ALA A 350 27.44 3.83 -23.62
CA ALA A 350 27.06 2.44 -23.41
C ALA A 350 26.15 2.31 -22.16
N ALA A 351 25.11 1.50 -22.25
CA ALA A 351 24.18 1.22 -21.16
C ALA A 351 24.07 -0.29 -20.92
N LEU A 352 24.00 -0.72 -19.67
CA LEU A 352 23.77 -2.12 -19.32
C LEU A 352 22.31 -2.49 -19.65
N ALA A 353 22.12 -3.47 -20.53
CA ALA A 353 20.80 -3.93 -20.95
C ALA A 353 20.31 -5.10 -20.13
N LYS A 354 21.23 -6.01 -19.77
CA LYS A 354 20.85 -7.25 -19.12
C LYS A 354 22.02 -7.83 -18.33
N VAL A 355 21.74 -8.41 -17.18
CA VAL A 355 22.62 -9.28 -16.41
C VAL A 355 21.98 -10.65 -16.32
N THR A 356 22.68 -11.70 -16.73
CA THR A 356 22.26 -13.09 -16.58
C THR A 356 23.22 -13.79 -15.64
N ILE A 357 22.70 -14.33 -14.54
CA ILE A 357 23.44 -15.12 -13.56
C ILE A 357 22.95 -16.56 -13.69
N SER A 358 23.83 -17.49 -13.99
CA SER A 358 23.48 -18.89 -14.12
C SER A 358 24.41 -19.79 -13.31
N GLY A 359 23.88 -20.91 -12.84
CA GLY A 359 24.62 -21.86 -12.02
C GLY A 359 23.74 -22.47 -10.91
N PRO A 360 24.35 -23.29 -10.04
CA PRO A 360 25.76 -23.65 -10.03
C PRO A 360 26.16 -24.51 -11.25
N ASP A 361 27.31 -24.22 -11.85
CA ASP A 361 27.89 -25.04 -12.93
C ASP A 361 28.68 -26.19 -12.31
N GLU A 362 29.31 -25.95 -11.17
CA GLU A 362 30.00 -26.91 -10.32
C GLU A 362 29.69 -26.58 -8.85
N ILE A 363 29.32 -27.59 -8.06
CA ILE A 363 29.06 -27.44 -6.63
C ILE A 363 30.32 -27.82 -5.86
N THR A 364 30.84 -26.88 -5.06
CA THR A 364 32.05 -27.07 -4.25
C THR A 364 31.75 -27.35 -2.78
N GLY A 365 30.50 -27.13 -2.34
CA GLY A 365 30.03 -27.41 -1.00
C GLY A 365 28.62 -26.91 -0.73
N ILE A 366 28.02 -27.37 0.36
CA ILE A 366 26.65 -26.97 0.75
C ILE A 366 26.64 -25.51 1.28
N GLY A 367 27.64 -25.13 2.07
CA GLY A 367 27.72 -23.82 2.71
C GLY A 367 26.70 -23.60 3.84
N GLU A 368 26.86 -22.53 4.59
CA GLU A 368 26.02 -22.12 5.71
C GLU A 368 25.16 -20.90 5.34
N THR A 369 23.94 -21.13 4.91
CA THR A 369 22.99 -20.05 4.61
C THR A 369 22.20 -19.64 5.86
N PRO A 370 21.60 -18.41 5.90
CA PRO A 370 20.67 -18.03 6.97
C PRO A 370 19.53 -19.03 7.14
N SER A 371 19.03 -19.59 6.03
CA SER A 371 17.97 -20.59 6.03
C SER A 371 18.40 -21.90 6.71
N ARG A 372 19.59 -22.40 6.37
CA ARG A 372 20.11 -23.60 7.04
C ARG A 372 20.25 -23.40 8.54
N ARG A 373 20.83 -22.27 8.99
CA ARG A 373 20.93 -21.93 10.43
C ARG A 373 19.56 -21.84 11.12
N ARG A 374 18.54 -21.35 10.41
CA ARG A 374 17.16 -21.26 10.91
C ARG A 374 16.50 -22.63 11.07
N ILE A 375 16.75 -23.55 10.12
CA ILE A 375 16.14 -24.87 10.06
C ILE A 375 16.88 -25.85 10.98
N PHE A 376 18.20 -25.98 10.82
CA PHE A 376 18.99 -26.98 11.52
C PHE A 376 19.43 -26.51 12.92
N ILE A 377 18.46 -26.43 13.84
CA ILE A 377 18.68 -26.06 15.26
C ILE A 377 19.43 -27.16 16.04
N CYS A 378 19.62 -28.31 15.43
CA CYS A 378 20.46 -29.44 15.90
C CYS A 378 20.95 -30.27 14.71
N HIS A 379 22.04 -30.99 14.89
CA HIS A 379 22.57 -31.97 13.96
C HIS A 379 22.74 -33.29 14.67
N PRO A 380 22.50 -34.43 13.99
CA PRO A 380 22.82 -35.74 14.57
C PRO A 380 24.31 -35.90 14.90
N ALA A 381 24.65 -36.63 15.95
CA ALA A 381 26.03 -36.92 16.31
C ALA A 381 26.67 -37.76 15.19
N GLY A 382 27.72 -37.22 14.53
CA GLY A 382 28.43 -37.93 13.45
C GLY A 382 28.13 -37.43 12.03
N SER A 383 27.19 -36.48 11.84
CA SER A 383 26.96 -35.83 10.54
C SER A 383 27.98 -34.69 10.32
N ASN A 384 29.21 -35.01 9.89
CA ASN A 384 30.12 -34.04 9.35
C ASN A 384 29.55 -33.59 7.99
N SER A 385 29.21 -32.29 7.89
CA SER A 385 28.79 -31.60 6.67
C SER A 385 29.83 -31.83 5.58
N GLY A 386 29.57 -32.76 4.67
CA GLY A 386 30.41 -32.94 3.47
C GLY A 386 30.68 -34.35 2.99
N SER A 387 30.24 -35.38 3.68
CA SER A 387 30.42 -36.77 3.24
C SER A 387 29.11 -37.35 2.69
N SER A 388 29.11 -37.77 1.42
CA SER A 388 28.06 -38.60 0.80
C SER A 388 28.09 -40.02 1.36
N ALA A 389 27.94 -40.16 2.67
CA ALA A 389 27.91 -41.47 3.32
C ALA A 389 26.52 -42.10 3.14
N ARG A 390 26.53 -43.28 2.56
CA ARG A 390 25.43 -44.22 2.43
C ARG A 390 24.63 -44.30 3.74
N ALA A 391 23.30 -44.42 3.62
CA ALA A 391 22.35 -44.55 4.73
C ALA A 391 22.80 -45.59 5.80
N GLU A 392 23.42 -45.10 6.86
CA GLU A 392 23.67 -45.91 8.06
C GLU A 392 22.38 -46.10 8.86
N ALA A 393 22.33 -47.15 9.66
CA ALA A 393 21.17 -47.48 10.49
C ALA A 393 20.69 -46.26 11.32
N PRO A 394 19.38 -46.13 11.60
CA PRO A 394 18.86 -44.94 12.31
C PRO A 394 19.46 -44.86 13.72
N HIS A 395 20.19 -43.77 13.99
CA HIS A 395 20.52 -43.41 15.35
C HIS A 395 19.30 -42.79 16.02
N ALA A 396 18.99 -43.15 17.27
CA ALA A 396 17.86 -42.56 18.02
C ALA A 396 17.93 -41.01 18.06
N ASP A 397 19.12 -40.44 17.97
CA ASP A 397 19.40 -39.04 17.95
C ASP A 397 18.92 -38.34 16.66
N ASP A 398 18.90 -39.03 15.50
CA ASP A 398 18.44 -38.48 14.23
C ASP A 398 16.94 -38.17 14.28
N ALA A 399 16.14 -39.14 14.77
CA ALA A 399 14.68 -38.96 14.86
C ALA A 399 14.31 -37.88 15.88
N ALA A 400 15.01 -37.82 17.02
CA ALA A 400 14.77 -36.82 18.05
C ALA A 400 15.14 -35.40 17.56
N CYS A 401 16.25 -35.27 16.81
CA CYS A 401 16.60 -33.98 16.20
C CYS A 401 15.60 -33.57 15.11
N ALA A 402 15.17 -34.47 14.24
CA ALA A 402 14.15 -34.23 13.25
C ALA A 402 12.82 -33.81 13.87
N GLU A 403 12.35 -34.50 14.92
CA GLU A 403 11.12 -34.08 15.64
C GLU A 403 11.24 -32.67 16.24
N ARG A 404 12.39 -32.30 16.79
CA ARG A 404 12.63 -30.94 17.31
C ARG A 404 12.59 -29.87 16.20
N ILE A 405 13.28 -30.13 15.10
CA ILE A 405 13.29 -29.20 13.92
C ILE A 405 11.87 -29.02 13.38
N LEU A 406 11.19 -30.14 13.11
CA LEU A 406 9.85 -30.11 12.49
C LEU A 406 8.79 -29.55 13.43
N SER A 407 8.87 -29.79 14.72
CA SER A 407 7.99 -29.20 15.73
C SER A 407 8.18 -27.66 15.81
N ALA A 408 9.42 -27.18 15.78
CA ALA A 408 9.71 -25.74 15.79
C ALA A 408 9.20 -25.04 14.51
N LEU A 409 9.42 -25.63 13.34
CA LEU A 409 8.90 -25.11 12.07
C LEU A 409 7.37 -25.17 12.02
N ALA A 410 6.77 -26.30 12.39
CA ALA A 410 5.32 -26.47 12.36
C ALA A 410 4.61 -25.52 13.34
N ARG A 411 5.16 -25.27 14.54
CA ARG A 411 4.61 -24.29 15.49
C ARG A 411 4.44 -22.89 14.85
N ARG A 412 5.46 -22.42 14.15
CA ARG A 412 5.44 -21.12 13.46
C ARG A 412 4.53 -21.16 12.23
N ALA A 413 4.64 -22.22 11.41
CA ALA A 413 3.87 -22.37 10.17
C ALA A 413 2.36 -22.50 10.43
N PHE A 414 1.96 -23.24 11.46
CA PHE A 414 0.57 -23.44 11.86
C PHE A 414 0.06 -22.37 12.83
N ARG A 415 0.94 -21.47 13.27
CA ARG A 415 0.61 -20.31 14.12
C ARG A 415 -0.05 -20.71 15.45
N ARG A 416 0.33 -21.88 16.00
CA ARG A 416 -0.19 -22.44 17.25
C ARG A 416 0.77 -23.47 17.84
N PRO A 417 0.65 -23.83 19.12
CA PRO A 417 1.29 -25.03 19.65
C PRO A 417 0.92 -26.25 18.82
N VAL A 418 1.89 -27.12 18.60
CA VAL A 418 1.71 -28.37 17.82
C VAL A 418 1.70 -29.59 18.73
N THR A 419 0.93 -30.59 18.35
CA THR A 419 0.82 -31.90 18.98
C THR A 419 1.61 -32.92 18.19
N ARG A 420 1.81 -34.12 18.78
CA ARG A 420 2.38 -35.25 18.05
C ARG A 420 1.60 -35.58 16.76
N ALA A 421 0.29 -35.47 16.80
CA ALA A 421 -0.56 -35.71 15.61
C ALA A 421 -0.28 -34.71 14.46
N ASP A 422 0.04 -33.48 14.79
CA ASP A 422 0.42 -32.47 13.79
C ASP A 422 1.77 -32.75 13.13
N VAL A 423 2.73 -33.29 13.91
CA VAL A 423 4.12 -33.53 13.45
C VAL A 423 4.27 -34.90 12.78
N ALA A 424 3.44 -35.90 13.14
CA ALA A 424 3.52 -37.26 12.62
C ALA A 424 3.50 -37.35 11.08
N PRO A 425 2.64 -36.60 10.32
CA PRO A 425 2.70 -36.60 8.87
C PRO A 425 4.02 -36.09 8.31
N LEU A 426 4.64 -35.10 8.99
CA LEU A 426 5.91 -34.49 8.58
C LEU A 426 7.05 -35.50 8.81
N LEU A 427 7.04 -36.19 9.96
CA LEU A 427 8.00 -37.25 10.25
C LEU A 427 7.91 -38.41 9.26
N GLY A 428 6.71 -38.78 8.79
CA GLY A 428 6.57 -39.83 7.76
C GLY A 428 7.21 -39.43 6.40
N PHE A 429 7.24 -38.12 6.07
CA PHE A 429 7.98 -37.61 4.89
C PHE A 429 9.49 -37.54 5.18
N TYR A 430 9.88 -37.13 6.37
CA TYR A 430 11.26 -37.16 6.80
C TYR A 430 11.87 -38.56 6.70
N GLU A 431 11.19 -39.59 7.23
CA GLU A 431 11.67 -41.00 7.21
C GLU A 431 11.87 -41.50 5.77
N ARG A 432 10.97 -41.17 4.85
CA ARG A 432 11.10 -41.52 3.42
C ARG A 432 12.32 -40.87 2.79
N GLY A 433 12.44 -39.55 2.93
CA GLY A 433 13.57 -38.79 2.37
C GLY A 433 14.92 -39.18 3.01
N ARG A 434 14.91 -39.50 4.33
CA ARG A 434 16.09 -40.01 5.04
C ARG A 434 16.56 -41.36 4.46
N ALA A 435 15.64 -42.27 4.21
CA ALA A 435 15.95 -43.57 3.62
C ALA A 435 16.47 -43.44 2.16
N GLU A 436 16.06 -42.39 1.44
CA GLU A 436 16.49 -42.11 0.06
C GLU A 436 17.92 -41.53 0.01
N ALA A 437 18.23 -40.48 0.78
CA ALA A 437 19.51 -39.79 0.67
C ALA A 437 19.94 -39.01 1.96
N GLY A 438 19.57 -39.52 3.14
CA GLY A 438 20.09 -39.05 4.41
C GLY A 438 19.25 -37.97 5.10
N PHE A 439 19.78 -37.43 6.21
CA PHE A 439 19.07 -36.59 7.17
C PHE A 439 18.55 -35.28 6.50
N ASP A 440 19.38 -34.57 5.75
CA ASP A 440 19.04 -33.29 5.14
C ASP A 440 17.89 -33.45 4.11
N VAL A 441 17.94 -34.55 3.31
CA VAL A 441 16.88 -34.86 2.33
C VAL A 441 15.57 -35.21 3.04
N GLY A 442 15.64 -35.88 4.18
CA GLY A 442 14.49 -36.14 5.05
C GLY A 442 13.84 -34.83 5.50
N ILE A 443 14.63 -33.89 6.06
CA ILE A 443 14.14 -32.55 6.47
C ILE A 443 13.56 -31.80 5.28
N ARG A 444 14.21 -31.86 4.09
CA ARG A 444 13.70 -31.24 2.88
C ARG A 444 12.29 -31.73 2.51
N GLN A 445 12.08 -33.08 2.45
CA GLN A 445 10.77 -33.62 2.09
C GLN A 445 9.69 -33.31 3.14
N ALA A 446 10.06 -33.24 4.42
CA ALA A 446 9.15 -32.79 5.47
C ALA A 446 8.76 -31.29 5.32
N ILE A 447 9.72 -30.42 4.96
CA ILE A 447 9.43 -28.99 4.65
C ILE A 447 8.54 -28.89 3.41
N GLU A 448 8.78 -29.68 2.36
CA GLU A 448 7.91 -29.71 1.18
C GLU A 448 6.47 -30.03 1.56
N ARG A 449 6.26 -31.03 2.42
CA ARG A 449 4.94 -31.40 2.95
C ARG A 449 4.33 -30.29 3.81
N LEU A 450 5.14 -29.63 4.64
CA LEU A 450 4.72 -28.51 5.50
C LEU A 450 4.15 -27.36 4.68
N LEU A 451 4.86 -26.93 3.62
CA LEU A 451 4.51 -25.77 2.79
C LEU A 451 3.25 -25.97 1.94
N VAL A 452 2.73 -27.18 1.85
CA VAL A 452 1.47 -27.50 1.15
C VAL A 452 0.37 -28.00 2.09
N SER A 453 0.62 -27.98 3.40
CA SER A 453 -0.39 -28.39 4.37
C SER A 453 -1.53 -27.37 4.45
N PRO A 454 -2.78 -27.81 4.66
CA PRO A 454 -3.90 -26.90 4.87
C PRO A 454 -3.67 -25.93 6.03
N GLU A 455 -3.05 -26.38 7.12
CA GLU A 455 -2.74 -25.58 8.30
C GLU A 455 -1.75 -24.44 8.00
N PHE A 456 -0.91 -24.63 6.97
CA PHE A 456 0.01 -23.60 6.48
C PHE A 456 -0.68 -22.66 5.48
N LEU A 457 -1.31 -23.22 4.44
CA LEU A 457 -1.89 -22.48 3.32
C LEU A 457 -3.11 -21.65 3.70
N PHE A 458 -3.84 -22.06 4.75
CA PHE A 458 -5.07 -21.40 5.15
C PHE A 458 -4.96 -20.80 6.56
N ARG A 459 -5.56 -19.65 6.71
CA ARG A 459 -5.89 -19.04 8.00
C ARG A 459 -7.28 -19.53 8.38
N ILE A 460 -7.34 -20.38 9.41
CA ILE A 460 -8.58 -21.03 9.81
C ILE A 460 -9.00 -20.50 11.19
N GLU A 461 -10.21 -20.00 11.26
CA GLU A 461 -10.86 -19.52 12.47
C GLU A 461 -12.01 -20.46 12.80
N PHE A 462 -11.69 -21.58 13.50
CA PHE A 462 -12.70 -22.54 13.90
C PHE A 462 -13.68 -21.94 14.90
N ASP A 463 -14.97 -22.12 14.61
CA ASP A 463 -16.05 -21.77 15.53
C ASP A 463 -16.05 -22.78 16.69
N PRO A 464 -16.03 -22.34 17.96
CA PRO A 464 -16.06 -23.26 19.08
C PRO A 464 -17.43 -23.96 19.15
N PRO A 465 -17.50 -25.25 19.47
CA PRO A 465 -18.77 -26.00 19.55
C PRO A 465 -19.79 -25.37 20.50
N SER A 466 -19.33 -24.64 21.51
CA SER A 466 -20.16 -23.94 22.48
C SER A 466 -20.77 -22.63 21.98
N ALA A 467 -20.33 -22.09 20.83
CA ALA A 467 -20.80 -20.79 20.35
C ALA A 467 -22.29 -20.82 19.91
N GLY A 468 -22.79 -21.97 19.41
CA GLY A 468 -24.14 -22.03 18.87
C GLY A 468 -24.34 -20.97 17.77
N SER A 469 -25.35 -20.09 17.95
CA SER A 469 -25.59 -18.94 17.05
C SER A 469 -25.03 -17.62 17.58
N ASN A 470 -24.43 -17.63 18.78
CA ASN A 470 -24.01 -16.41 19.47
C ASN A 470 -22.66 -15.89 18.95
N THR A 471 -22.52 -14.58 18.94
CA THR A 471 -21.22 -13.93 18.72
C THR A 471 -20.24 -14.29 19.85
N TYR A 472 -19.02 -14.65 19.51
CA TYR A 472 -17.99 -15.05 20.46
C TYR A 472 -16.68 -14.32 20.19
N ARG A 473 -15.82 -14.23 21.25
CA ARG A 473 -14.47 -13.66 21.13
C ARG A 473 -13.53 -14.66 20.48
N LEU A 474 -12.67 -14.20 19.58
CA LEU A 474 -11.59 -15.01 19.02
C LEU A 474 -10.63 -15.47 20.12
N THR A 475 -10.05 -16.66 19.94
CA THR A 475 -8.95 -17.09 20.78
C THR A 475 -7.73 -16.19 20.59
N ASP A 476 -6.86 -16.12 21.58
CA ASP A 476 -5.64 -15.33 21.49
C ASP A 476 -4.76 -15.75 20.30
N LEU A 477 -4.70 -17.04 19.96
CA LEU A 477 -3.98 -17.54 18.78
C LEU A 477 -4.59 -17.05 17.45
N GLN A 478 -5.92 -17.03 17.34
CA GLN A 478 -6.59 -16.47 16.18
C GLN A 478 -6.36 -14.95 16.09
N LEU A 479 -6.39 -14.27 17.24
CA LEU A 479 -6.12 -12.84 17.33
C LEU A 479 -4.66 -12.52 16.94
N ALA A 480 -3.69 -13.30 17.40
CA ALA A 480 -2.28 -13.19 17.02
C ALA A 480 -2.08 -13.34 15.52
N SER A 481 -2.77 -14.31 14.90
CA SER A 481 -2.76 -14.49 13.45
C SER A 481 -3.39 -13.30 12.73
N ARG A 482 -4.56 -12.78 13.17
CA ARG A 482 -5.15 -11.57 12.56
C ARG A 482 -4.21 -10.38 12.63
N LEU A 483 -3.63 -10.14 13.81
CA LEU A 483 -2.75 -9.01 14.05
C LEU A 483 -1.48 -9.06 13.20
N SER A 484 -0.82 -10.22 13.13
CA SER A 484 0.43 -10.35 12.34
C SER A 484 0.19 -10.20 10.84
N PHE A 485 -0.88 -10.77 10.29
CA PHE A 485 -1.23 -10.59 8.88
C PHE A 485 -1.71 -9.17 8.58
N PHE A 486 -2.34 -8.49 9.52
CA PHE A 486 -2.70 -7.08 9.37
C PHE A 486 -1.46 -6.18 9.27
N LEU A 487 -0.50 -6.32 10.19
CA LEU A 487 0.62 -5.37 10.31
C LEU A 487 1.89 -5.80 9.56
N TRP A 488 2.08 -7.10 9.31
CA TRP A 488 3.28 -7.63 8.65
C TRP A 488 2.99 -8.40 7.36
N SER A 489 1.71 -8.68 7.06
CA SER A 489 1.30 -9.59 5.98
C SER A 489 2.04 -10.94 6.06
N SER A 490 2.29 -11.43 7.28
CA SER A 490 3.10 -12.62 7.58
C SER A 490 2.67 -13.30 8.88
N ILE A 491 3.34 -14.42 9.21
CA ILE A 491 3.11 -15.16 10.45
C ILE A 491 3.49 -14.37 11.71
N PRO A 492 2.84 -14.66 12.87
CA PRO A 492 3.27 -14.13 14.15
C PRO A 492 4.67 -14.65 14.53
N ASP A 493 5.45 -13.79 15.18
CA ASP A 493 6.73 -14.18 15.75
C ASP A 493 6.56 -14.97 17.05
N ASP A 494 7.68 -15.46 17.59
CA ASP A 494 7.67 -16.29 18.80
C ASP A 494 7.12 -15.53 20.01
N GLU A 495 7.43 -14.23 20.16
CA GLU A 495 6.91 -13.41 21.25
C GLU A 495 5.38 -13.31 21.22
N LEU A 496 4.81 -12.98 20.05
CA LEU A 496 3.37 -12.88 19.88
C LEU A 496 2.67 -14.24 20.07
N LEU A 497 3.27 -15.33 19.57
CA LEU A 497 2.76 -16.69 19.78
C LEU A 497 2.82 -17.11 21.26
N ASP A 498 3.86 -16.74 21.98
CA ASP A 498 4.01 -17.08 23.40
C ASP A 498 2.98 -16.33 24.25
N LEU A 499 2.74 -15.04 23.98
CA LEU A 499 1.67 -14.28 24.65
C LEU A 499 0.30 -14.90 24.38
N ALA A 500 0.04 -15.25 23.13
CA ALA A 500 -1.22 -15.86 22.72
C ALA A 500 -1.41 -17.27 23.34
N THR A 501 -0.34 -18.07 23.42
CA THR A 501 -0.38 -19.40 24.03
C THR A 501 -0.67 -19.33 25.53
N ARG A 502 -0.20 -18.28 26.21
CA ARG A 502 -0.48 -18.05 27.63
C ARG A 502 -1.84 -17.38 27.91
N GLY A 503 -2.63 -17.05 26.85
CA GLY A 503 -3.92 -16.36 27.01
C GLY A 503 -3.78 -14.91 27.51
N GLN A 504 -2.67 -14.23 27.19
CA GLN A 504 -2.35 -12.89 27.66
C GLN A 504 -2.57 -11.81 26.60
N LEU A 505 -2.82 -12.18 25.34
CA LEU A 505 -2.93 -11.23 24.24
C LEU A 505 -4.26 -10.45 24.24
N ALA A 506 -5.32 -11.04 24.79
CA ALA A 506 -6.65 -10.44 24.81
C ALA A 506 -6.77 -9.22 25.75
N SER A 507 -5.77 -8.97 26.64
CA SER A 507 -5.73 -7.73 27.44
C SER A 507 -5.52 -6.51 26.53
N PRO A 508 -6.34 -5.44 26.63
CA PRO A 508 -6.18 -4.22 25.84
C PRO A 508 -4.80 -3.58 25.95
N GLU A 509 -4.16 -3.67 27.13
CA GLU A 509 -2.81 -3.14 27.37
C GLU A 509 -1.75 -3.95 26.64
N THR A 510 -1.80 -5.28 26.74
CA THR A 510 -0.89 -6.16 26.02
C THR A 510 -1.07 -6.00 24.50
N LEU A 511 -2.31 -5.93 24.03
CA LEU A 511 -2.60 -5.75 22.61
C LEU A 511 -2.05 -4.43 22.08
N ARG A 512 -2.20 -3.32 22.85
CA ARG A 512 -1.61 -2.02 22.52
C ARG A 512 -0.08 -2.09 22.48
N ALA A 513 0.55 -2.71 23.47
CA ALA A 513 2.01 -2.87 23.52
C ALA A 513 2.53 -3.66 22.32
N GLN A 514 1.82 -4.73 21.91
CA GLN A 514 2.18 -5.51 20.73
C GLN A 514 1.97 -4.73 19.43
N VAL A 515 0.91 -3.96 19.29
CA VAL A 515 0.71 -3.07 18.11
C VAL A 515 1.88 -2.09 18.02
N HIS A 516 2.23 -1.42 19.11
CA HIS A 516 3.37 -0.48 19.14
C HIS A 516 4.68 -1.15 18.71
N ARG A 517 5.02 -2.30 19.32
CA ARG A 517 6.22 -3.08 18.96
C ARG A 517 6.21 -3.47 17.48
N MET A 518 5.09 -3.97 16.99
CA MET A 518 4.96 -4.46 15.63
C MET A 518 5.04 -3.36 14.57
N LEU A 519 4.57 -2.15 14.87
CA LEU A 519 4.71 -0.99 13.97
C LEU A 519 6.14 -0.46 13.94
N ALA A 520 6.91 -0.63 15.02
CA ALA A 520 8.34 -0.28 15.09
C ALA A 520 9.26 -1.31 14.41
N ASP A 521 8.79 -2.54 14.18
CA ASP A 521 9.53 -3.62 13.54
C ASP A 521 9.70 -3.36 12.03
N ALA A 522 10.84 -3.75 11.45
CA ALA A 522 11.10 -3.59 10.01
C ALA A 522 10.06 -4.27 9.11
N ARG A 523 9.44 -5.37 9.57
CA ARG A 523 8.37 -6.08 8.85
C ARG A 523 7.12 -5.21 8.62
N SER A 524 6.93 -4.12 9.39
CA SER A 524 5.84 -3.15 9.16
C SER A 524 5.96 -2.41 7.83
N GLN A 525 7.12 -2.46 7.18
CA GLN A 525 7.28 -1.98 5.80
C GLN A 525 6.30 -2.69 4.85
N ALA A 526 6.04 -4.00 5.07
CA ALA A 526 5.05 -4.76 4.30
C ALA A 526 3.63 -4.17 4.43
N PHE A 527 3.28 -3.56 5.58
CA PHE A 527 2.00 -2.86 5.72
C PHE A 527 1.94 -1.61 4.84
N ALA A 528 2.99 -0.79 4.82
CA ALA A 528 3.03 0.39 3.95
C ALA A 528 2.95 0.00 2.47
N GLU A 529 3.71 -1.00 2.03
CA GLU A 529 3.75 -1.47 0.64
C GLU A 529 2.42 -2.12 0.20
N ASN A 530 1.86 -3.01 1.02
CA ASN A 530 0.66 -3.74 0.67
C ASN A 530 -0.61 -2.92 0.84
N PHE A 531 -0.80 -2.27 2.00
CA PHE A 531 -2.00 -1.47 2.25
C PHE A 531 -2.01 -0.21 1.40
N ALA A 532 -0.98 0.66 1.51
CA ALA A 532 -0.96 1.91 0.74
C ALA A 532 -0.75 1.66 -0.76
N GLY A 533 0.05 0.66 -1.14
CA GLY A 533 0.28 0.29 -2.52
C GLY A 533 -1.00 -0.08 -3.27
N GLN A 534 -1.96 -0.70 -2.60
CA GLN A 534 -3.27 -1.04 -3.16
C GLN A 534 -4.27 0.11 -3.02
N TRP A 535 -4.43 0.66 -1.82
CA TRP A 535 -5.35 1.77 -1.57
C TRP A 535 -5.12 2.97 -2.49
N LEU A 536 -3.84 3.30 -2.75
CA LEU A 536 -3.42 4.46 -3.55
C LEU A 536 -3.07 4.11 -5.01
N TYR A 537 -3.35 2.89 -5.46
CA TYR A 537 -3.08 2.39 -6.83
C TYR A 537 -1.60 2.47 -7.27
N LEU A 538 -0.64 2.41 -6.33
CA LEU A 538 0.80 2.46 -6.68
C LEU A 538 1.24 1.25 -7.50
N ARG A 539 0.60 0.08 -7.31
CA ARG A 539 0.85 -1.10 -8.12
C ARG A 539 0.52 -0.86 -9.60
N ASP A 540 -0.53 -0.08 -9.89
CA ASP A 540 -0.90 0.28 -11.26
C ASP A 540 0.10 1.22 -11.91
N LEU A 541 0.72 2.12 -11.13
CA LEU A 541 1.80 2.97 -11.62
C LEU A 541 2.96 2.14 -12.17
N LEU A 542 3.35 1.09 -11.45
CA LEU A 542 4.48 0.25 -11.81
C LEU A 542 4.15 -0.74 -12.95
N ALA A 543 2.93 -1.33 -12.93
CA ALA A 543 2.57 -2.42 -13.84
C ALA A 543 1.81 -1.99 -15.10
N VAL A 544 0.88 -1.04 -14.99
CA VAL A 544 -0.15 -0.76 -16.00
C VAL A 544 0.05 0.59 -16.69
N LYS A 545 0.33 1.65 -15.91
CA LYS A 545 0.38 3.02 -16.42
C LYS A 545 1.57 3.24 -17.35
N ARG A 546 1.25 3.69 -18.58
CA ARG A 546 2.22 3.99 -19.65
C ARG A 546 1.86 5.35 -20.26
N PRO A 547 2.33 6.48 -19.70
CA PRO A 547 2.21 7.77 -20.35
C PRO A 547 2.81 7.73 -21.76
N ASP A 548 2.22 8.48 -22.69
CA ASP A 548 2.69 8.55 -24.08
C ASP A 548 4.08 9.20 -24.12
N ASP A 549 5.05 8.47 -24.62
CA ASP A 549 6.46 8.86 -24.63
C ASP A 549 6.79 10.01 -25.59
N ARG A 550 5.89 10.32 -26.54
CA ARG A 550 6.03 11.48 -27.43
C ARG A 550 5.54 12.76 -26.77
N LEU A 551 4.47 12.66 -25.96
CA LEU A 551 3.90 13.80 -25.24
C LEU A 551 4.65 14.06 -23.93
N PHE A 552 5.15 13.01 -23.28
CA PHE A 552 5.85 13.07 -22.00
C PHE A 552 7.24 12.41 -22.10
N PRO A 553 8.15 12.98 -22.91
CA PRO A 553 9.47 12.39 -23.15
C PRO A 553 10.34 12.29 -21.88
N ASP A 554 10.02 13.11 -20.86
CA ASP A 554 10.72 13.11 -19.57
C ASP A 554 10.20 12.02 -18.60
N PHE A 555 9.14 11.27 -18.97
CA PHE A 555 8.65 10.16 -18.15
C PHE A 555 9.39 8.87 -18.47
N ASP A 556 10.41 8.58 -17.69
CA ASP A 556 11.23 7.37 -17.78
C ASP A 556 10.99 6.40 -16.61
N GLU A 557 11.63 5.25 -16.63
CA GLU A 557 11.54 4.25 -15.57
C GLU A 557 12.11 4.75 -14.24
N GLY A 558 13.16 5.59 -14.28
CA GLY A 558 13.74 6.22 -13.08
C GLY A 558 12.72 7.12 -12.38
N LEU A 559 12.03 7.98 -13.14
CA LEU A 559 10.97 8.85 -12.61
C LEU A 559 9.78 8.04 -12.07
N ARG A 560 9.35 7.00 -12.80
CA ARG A 560 8.26 6.12 -12.37
C ARG A 560 8.55 5.49 -11.02
N ARG A 561 9.73 4.90 -10.84
CA ARG A 561 10.17 4.31 -9.58
C ARG A 561 10.28 5.35 -8.49
N ALA A 562 10.88 6.51 -8.80
CA ALA A 562 11.02 7.59 -7.84
C ALA A 562 9.67 8.08 -7.29
N MET A 563 8.63 8.18 -8.13
CA MET A 563 7.27 8.53 -7.70
C MET A 563 6.65 7.46 -6.78
N ALA A 564 6.86 6.17 -7.06
CA ALA A 564 6.38 5.09 -6.20
C ALA A 564 7.08 5.13 -4.84
N THR A 565 8.42 5.16 -4.85
CA THR A 565 9.26 5.20 -3.65
C THR A 565 8.97 6.43 -2.77
N GLU A 566 8.77 7.61 -3.38
CA GLU A 566 8.33 8.81 -2.63
C GLU A 566 7.09 8.53 -1.79
N THR A 567 6.08 7.89 -2.40
CA THR A 567 4.80 7.68 -1.73
C THR A 567 4.89 6.58 -0.68
N GLU A 568 5.65 5.52 -0.94
CA GLU A 568 5.94 4.44 0.02
C GLU A 568 6.69 4.97 1.26
N LEU A 569 7.77 5.75 1.05
CA LEU A 569 8.52 6.37 2.14
C LEU A 569 7.68 7.37 2.94
N PHE A 570 6.85 8.16 2.23
CA PHE A 570 5.94 9.09 2.86
C PHE A 570 4.92 8.38 3.76
N PHE A 571 4.27 7.32 3.26
CA PHE A 571 3.32 6.56 4.03
C PHE A 571 3.99 5.80 5.18
N GLY A 572 5.16 5.21 4.94
CA GLY A 572 5.97 4.57 5.98
C GLY A 572 6.36 5.56 7.10
N ALA A 573 6.67 6.82 6.77
CA ALA A 573 6.95 7.86 7.77
C ALA A 573 5.70 8.20 8.59
N MET A 574 4.49 8.22 7.98
CA MET A 574 3.24 8.42 8.72
C MET A 574 3.05 7.38 9.82
N ILE A 575 3.36 6.12 9.52
CA ILE A 575 3.24 5.01 10.46
C ILE A 575 4.32 5.06 11.54
N ARG A 576 5.60 5.11 11.13
CA ARG A 576 6.75 5.04 12.07
C ARG A 576 6.83 6.23 13.03
N GLU A 577 6.42 7.42 12.58
CA GLU A 577 6.39 8.64 13.40
C GLU A 577 5.04 8.82 14.12
N ASN A 578 4.15 7.84 14.01
CA ASN A 578 2.79 7.88 14.59
C ASN A 578 2.04 9.19 14.32
N ARG A 579 2.05 9.64 13.06
CA ARG A 579 1.47 10.92 12.66
C ARG A 579 -0.06 10.87 12.58
N SER A 580 -0.67 12.06 12.61
CA SER A 580 -2.10 12.19 12.32
C SER A 580 -2.42 11.75 10.88
N VAL A 581 -3.56 11.08 10.68
CA VAL A 581 -4.01 10.75 9.31
C VAL A 581 -4.27 11.98 8.45
N PHE A 582 -4.54 13.14 9.05
CA PHE A 582 -4.66 14.39 8.30
C PHE A 582 -3.35 14.81 7.62
N ASP A 583 -2.21 14.33 8.10
CA ASP A 583 -0.93 14.59 7.43
C ASP A 583 -0.83 13.91 6.07
N LEU A 584 -1.66 12.87 5.78
CA LEU A 584 -1.81 12.37 4.41
C LEU A 584 -2.27 13.46 3.43
N ILE A 585 -3.03 14.45 3.90
CA ILE A 585 -3.52 15.56 3.06
C ILE A 585 -2.61 16.79 3.16
N ARG A 586 -2.07 17.11 4.35
CA ARG A 586 -1.45 18.40 4.64
C ARG A 586 0.01 18.39 5.08
N ALA A 587 0.65 17.23 5.17
CA ALA A 587 2.06 17.15 5.61
C ALA A 587 2.95 18.12 4.83
N ASP A 588 3.83 18.78 5.56
CA ASP A 588 4.75 19.79 5.07
C ASP A 588 6.10 19.21 4.61
N PHE A 589 6.15 17.92 4.32
CA PHE A 589 7.35 17.25 3.84
C PHE A 589 7.03 16.18 2.79
N THR A 590 8.07 15.82 2.04
CA THR A 590 8.08 14.67 1.15
C THR A 590 9.48 14.03 1.11
N PHE A 591 9.67 12.99 0.31
CA PHE A 591 10.94 12.33 0.08
C PHE A 591 11.34 12.47 -1.38
N LEU A 592 12.52 13.03 -1.65
CA LEU A 592 13.00 13.30 -3.00
C LEU A 592 14.43 12.79 -3.18
N ASN A 593 14.66 12.23 -4.36
CA ASN A 593 15.99 12.15 -4.96
C ASN A 593 16.14 13.24 -6.05
N ASP A 594 17.28 13.33 -6.69
CA ASP A 594 17.57 14.34 -7.72
C ASP A 594 16.59 14.26 -8.90
N ARG A 595 16.27 13.06 -9.38
CA ARG A 595 15.37 12.83 -10.52
C ARG A 595 13.95 13.34 -10.28
N LEU A 596 13.41 13.09 -9.08
CA LEU A 596 12.08 13.54 -8.70
C LEU A 596 12.06 15.03 -8.33
N ALA A 597 13.11 15.53 -7.70
CA ALA A 597 13.25 16.94 -7.38
C ALA A 597 13.29 17.80 -8.65
N GLN A 598 14.01 17.37 -9.69
CA GLN A 598 14.01 18.01 -11.01
C GLN A 598 12.60 18.04 -11.61
N HIS A 599 11.90 16.90 -11.57
CA HIS A 599 10.52 16.83 -12.07
C HIS A 599 9.55 17.78 -11.33
N TYR A 600 9.77 17.97 -10.03
CA TYR A 600 8.95 18.88 -9.21
C TYR A 600 9.40 20.34 -9.27
N GLY A 601 10.54 20.64 -9.89
CA GLY A 601 11.13 21.98 -9.93
C GLY A 601 11.71 22.41 -8.56
N ILE A 602 12.13 21.45 -7.73
CA ILE A 602 12.73 21.71 -6.39
C ILE A 602 14.26 21.66 -6.52
N ALA A 603 14.91 22.79 -6.25
CA ALA A 603 16.35 22.94 -6.38
C ALA A 603 17.12 22.34 -5.20
N ASN A 604 18.46 22.16 -5.40
CA ASN A 604 19.43 21.76 -4.38
C ASN A 604 19.26 20.33 -3.81
N ILE A 605 18.60 19.44 -4.54
CA ILE A 605 18.57 18.02 -4.24
C ILE A 605 19.42 17.28 -5.28
N ASN A 606 20.50 16.67 -4.87
CA ASN A 606 21.44 15.97 -5.74
C ASN A 606 21.64 14.53 -5.26
N GLY A 607 21.87 13.60 -6.20
CA GLY A 607 22.10 12.17 -5.94
C GLY A 607 20.83 11.33 -5.93
N SER A 608 21.03 10.01 -6.09
CA SER A 608 19.94 9.04 -6.23
C SER A 608 19.25 8.69 -4.92
N GLN A 609 19.86 8.98 -3.77
CA GLN A 609 19.27 8.69 -2.45
C GLN A 609 18.11 9.60 -2.13
N PHE A 610 17.03 8.98 -1.62
CA PHE A 610 15.87 9.70 -1.11
C PHE A 610 16.18 10.37 0.22
N ARG A 611 15.84 11.64 0.32
CA ARG A 611 15.96 12.42 1.56
C ARG A 611 14.67 13.16 1.85
N ARG A 612 14.38 13.34 3.13
CA ARG A 612 13.23 14.11 3.57
C ARG A 612 13.44 15.59 3.26
N VAL A 613 12.48 16.21 2.61
CA VAL A 613 12.50 17.62 2.21
C VAL A 613 11.27 18.32 2.78
N THR A 614 11.50 19.43 3.49
CA THR A 614 10.42 20.27 4.01
C THR A 614 9.88 21.15 2.87
N LEU A 615 8.56 21.23 2.76
CA LEU A 615 7.85 21.97 1.73
C LEU A 615 7.28 23.29 2.29
N PRO A 616 7.39 24.41 1.58
CA PRO A 616 6.78 25.69 1.94
C PRO A 616 5.27 25.57 2.18
N ALA A 617 4.70 26.52 2.92
CA ALA A 617 3.28 26.48 3.31
C ALA A 617 2.32 26.52 2.09
N ASP A 618 2.69 27.28 1.08
CA ASP A 618 1.99 27.45 -0.19
C ASP A 618 2.33 26.39 -1.24
N SER A 619 3.26 25.47 -0.93
CA SER A 619 3.68 24.44 -1.89
C SER A 619 2.48 23.59 -2.37
N PRO A 620 2.29 23.44 -3.68
CA PRO A 620 1.26 22.55 -4.23
C PRO A 620 1.56 21.07 -3.99
N ARG A 621 2.81 20.74 -3.58
CA ARG A 621 3.30 19.35 -3.38
C ARG A 621 3.02 18.73 -2.02
N ARG A 622 2.38 19.47 -1.09
CA ARG A 622 2.05 18.95 0.24
C ARG A 622 1.02 17.82 0.17
N GLY A 623 1.24 16.79 0.98
CA GLY A 623 0.34 15.64 1.11
C GLY A 623 0.19 14.80 -0.18
N LEU A 624 -0.77 13.87 -0.19
CA LEU A 624 -0.99 12.92 -1.29
C LEU A 624 -1.38 13.58 -2.61
N LEU A 625 -2.20 14.65 -2.55
CA LEU A 625 -2.74 15.30 -3.75
C LEU A 625 -1.68 16.00 -4.61
N GLY A 626 -0.49 16.25 -4.06
CA GLY A 626 0.64 16.84 -4.76
C GLY A 626 1.66 15.84 -5.31
N LYS A 627 1.45 14.51 -5.08
CA LYS A 627 2.40 13.48 -5.47
C LYS A 627 2.24 13.06 -6.93
N GLY A 628 3.36 12.95 -7.63
CA GLY A 628 3.40 12.53 -9.03
C GLY A 628 2.76 11.16 -9.26
N SER A 629 2.93 10.23 -8.33
CA SER A 629 2.32 8.90 -8.37
C SER A 629 0.79 8.97 -8.48
N ILE A 630 0.13 9.70 -7.57
CA ILE A 630 -1.33 9.86 -7.53
C ILE A 630 -1.84 10.57 -8.78
N LEU A 631 -1.17 11.62 -9.19
CA LEU A 631 -1.55 12.41 -10.37
C LEU A 631 -1.42 11.59 -11.67
N THR A 632 -0.41 10.72 -11.76
CA THR A 632 -0.20 9.85 -12.92
C THR A 632 -1.22 8.70 -12.97
N VAL A 633 -1.48 8.01 -11.86
CA VAL A 633 -2.45 6.89 -11.87
C VAL A 633 -3.88 7.35 -12.13
N THR A 634 -4.20 8.60 -11.84
CA THR A 634 -5.51 9.21 -12.06
C THR A 634 -5.61 9.95 -13.40
N SER A 635 -4.63 9.82 -14.28
CA SER A 635 -4.61 10.41 -15.63
C SER A 635 -4.71 9.35 -16.73
N TYR A 636 -5.01 9.78 -17.97
CA TYR A 636 -4.86 8.97 -19.17
C TYR A 636 -3.41 9.01 -19.68
N ALA A 637 -3.08 8.12 -20.61
CA ALA A 637 -1.73 8.08 -21.18
C ALA A 637 -1.33 9.39 -21.89
N ASN A 638 -2.28 10.07 -22.49
CA ASN A 638 -2.06 11.25 -23.35
C ASN A 638 -2.56 12.58 -22.75
N ARG A 639 -3.26 12.59 -21.61
CA ARG A 639 -3.85 13.78 -21.04
C ARG A 639 -4.28 13.62 -19.58
N THR A 640 -4.57 14.72 -18.92
CA THR A 640 -5.21 14.74 -17.61
C THR A 640 -6.66 14.23 -17.66
N SER A 641 -7.21 13.90 -16.51
CA SER A 641 -8.61 13.52 -16.35
C SER A 641 -9.19 14.10 -15.05
N PRO A 642 -9.83 15.27 -15.09
CA PRO A 642 -10.55 15.81 -13.93
C PRO A 642 -11.54 14.80 -13.34
N VAL A 643 -12.22 14.03 -14.19
CA VAL A 643 -13.16 12.98 -13.76
C VAL A 643 -12.48 11.92 -12.90
N ASN A 644 -11.37 11.32 -13.38
CA ASN A 644 -10.66 10.28 -12.63
C ASN A 644 -10.03 10.84 -11.35
N ARG A 645 -9.49 12.07 -11.39
CA ARG A 645 -8.95 12.75 -10.20
C ARG A 645 -10.02 13.03 -9.16
N GLY A 646 -11.18 13.54 -9.58
CA GLY A 646 -12.32 13.76 -8.70
C GLY A 646 -12.91 12.45 -8.16
N LYS A 647 -13.04 11.43 -9.03
CA LYS A 647 -13.48 10.09 -8.64
C LYS A 647 -12.55 9.49 -7.59
N PHE A 648 -11.23 9.58 -7.77
CA PHE A 648 -10.24 9.12 -6.78
C PHE A 648 -10.44 9.79 -5.41
N ILE A 649 -10.65 11.10 -5.37
CA ILE A 649 -10.90 11.82 -4.11
C ILE A 649 -12.18 11.31 -3.46
N LEU A 650 -13.26 11.19 -4.23
CA LEU A 650 -14.55 10.72 -3.70
C LEU A 650 -14.48 9.27 -3.21
N GLU A 651 -13.92 8.35 -3.99
CA GLU A 651 -13.90 6.92 -3.66
C GLU A 651 -12.83 6.57 -2.64
N SER A 652 -11.59 7.04 -2.88
CA SER A 652 -10.43 6.60 -2.09
C SER A 652 -10.22 7.42 -0.82
N LEU A 653 -10.57 8.70 -0.83
CA LEU A 653 -10.35 9.58 0.33
C LEU A 653 -11.63 9.86 1.14
N LEU A 654 -12.82 9.80 0.51
CA LEU A 654 -14.08 10.16 1.17
C LEU A 654 -15.10 9.02 1.26
N SER A 655 -14.85 7.84 0.69
CA SER A 655 -15.81 6.72 0.57
C SER A 655 -17.20 7.15 0.07
N MET A 656 -17.21 8.08 -0.90
CA MET A 656 -18.41 8.63 -1.53
C MET A 656 -18.41 8.31 -3.04
N PRO A 657 -18.43 7.01 -3.43
CA PRO A 657 -18.36 6.65 -4.83
C PRO A 657 -19.52 7.30 -5.63
N PRO A 658 -19.23 7.90 -6.79
CA PRO A 658 -20.29 8.32 -7.69
C PRO A 658 -21.02 7.09 -8.23
N PRO A 659 -22.29 7.24 -8.65
CA PRO A 659 -23.00 6.13 -9.30
C PRO A 659 -22.26 5.67 -10.57
N PRO A 660 -22.43 4.40 -10.99
CA PRO A 660 -21.79 3.90 -12.20
C PRO A 660 -22.27 4.71 -13.41
N PRO A 661 -21.41 4.94 -14.42
CA PRO A 661 -21.79 5.66 -15.61
C PRO A 661 -22.86 4.89 -16.39
N PRO A 662 -23.75 5.59 -17.14
CA PRO A 662 -24.66 4.94 -18.08
C PRO A 662 -23.91 4.09 -19.12
N PRO A 663 -24.51 3.05 -19.69
CA PRO A 663 -23.82 2.12 -20.58
C PRO A 663 -23.28 2.78 -21.87
N ASP A 664 -23.90 3.83 -22.36
CA ASP A 664 -23.55 4.48 -23.63
C ASP A 664 -23.08 5.93 -23.44
N VAL A 665 -21.95 6.13 -22.75
CA VAL A 665 -21.38 7.48 -22.59
C VAL A 665 -20.55 7.84 -23.83
N PRO A 666 -20.91 8.90 -24.57
CA PRO A 666 -20.11 9.36 -25.70
C PRO A 666 -18.74 9.85 -25.24
N SER A 667 -17.69 9.57 -26.02
CA SER A 667 -16.35 10.09 -25.74
C SER A 667 -16.32 11.62 -25.84
N LEU A 668 -15.47 12.24 -25.03
CA LEU A 668 -15.20 13.69 -25.15
C LEU A 668 -14.61 14.02 -26.53
N LYS A 669 -15.13 15.02 -27.18
CA LYS A 669 -14.58 15.53 -28.44
C LYS A 669 -13.26 16.24 -28.17
N ASP A 670 -12.21 15.88 -28.89
CA ASP A 670 -10.88 16.45 -28.70
C ASP A 670 -10.69 17.78 -29.45
N THR A 671 -11.41 17.96 -30.57
CA THR A 671 -11.31 19.15 -31.41
C THR A 671 -12.69 19.63 -31.90
N THR A 672 -12.79 20.91 -32.25
CA THR A 672 -13.94 21.43 -33.02
C THR A 672 -13.94 20.87 -34.43
N THR A 673 -15.06 21.06 -35.17
CA THR A 673 -15.16 20.85 -36.63
C THR A 673 -14.12 21.65 -37.41
N GLU A 674 -13.56 22.72 -36.83
CA GLU A 674 -12.52 23.59 -37.41
C GLU A 674 -11.10 23.20 -36.98
N GLY A 675 -10.92 22.12 -36.23
CA GLY A 675 -9.61 21.64 -35.77
C GLY A 675 -9.01 22.40 -34.57
N ARG A 676 -9.76 23.29 -33.93
CA ARG A 676 -9.32 24.01 -32.72
C ARG A 676 -9.38 23.07 -31.49
N VAL A 677 -8.30 23.01 -30.72
CA VAL A 677 -8.24 22.28 -29.45
C VAL A 677 -8.90 23.10 -28.35
N PHE A 678 -9.90 22.55 -27.68
CA PHE A 678 -10.51 23.15 -26.50
C PHE A 678 -9.76 22.82 -25.23
N SER A 679 -9.81 23.70 -24.23
CA SER A 679 -9.35 23.36 -22.88
C SER A 679 -10.15 22.18 -22.30
N MET A 680 -9.56 21.40 -21.37
CA MET A 680 -10.26 20.29 -20.74
C MET A 680 -11.54 20.77 -20.03
N ARG A 681 -11.51 21.93 -19.40
CA ARG A 681 -12.68 22.54 -18.75
C ARG A 681 -13.82 22.79 -19.75
N THR A 682 -13.54 23.44 -20.86
CA THR A 682 -14.57 23.72 -21.89
C THR A 682 -15.22 22.43 -22.40
N ARG A 683 -14.42 21.39 -22.68
CA ARG A 683 -14.92 20.07 -23.12
C ARG A 683 -15.82 19.42 -22.10
N MET A 684 -15.46 19.52 -20.82
CA MET A 684 -16.22 18.95 -19.71
C MET A 684 -17.52 19.73 -19.45
N GLU A 685 -17.50 21.07 -19.59
CA GLU A 685 -18.67 21.90 -19.44
C GLU A 685 -19.70 21.63 -20.55
N GLU A 686 -19.22 21.46 -21.79
CA GLU A 686 -20.08 21.05 -22.91
C GLU A 686 -20.70 19.66 -22.65
N HIS A 687 -19.94 18.71 -22.17
CA HIS A 687 -20.45 17.38 -21.82
C HIS A 687 -21.53 17.41 -20.72
N ARG A 688 -21.37 18.28 -19.72
CA ARG A 688 -22.35 18.48 -18.62
C ARG A 688 -23.67 19.12 -19.04
N ASN A 689 -23.77 19.70 -20.23
CA ASN A 689 -25.03 20.21 -20.74
C ASN A 689 -26.10 19.10 -20.90
N ASN A 690 -25.66 17.83 -20.94
CA ASN A 690 -26.57 16.68 -20.85
C ASN A 690 -26.99 16.45 -19.39
N PRO A 691 -28.28 16.56 -19.04
CA PRO A 691 -28.76 16.39 -17.66
C PRO A 691 -28.41 15.01 -17.05
N SER A 692 -28.34 13.95 -17.85
CA SER A 692 -27.98 12.61 -17.41
C SER A 692 -26.51 12.54 -16.94
N CYS A 693 -25.64 13.35 -17.52
CA CYS A 693 -24.22 13.41 -17.16
C CYS A 693 -24.00 14.39 -16.01
N ALA A 694 -24.78 15.49 -15.95
CA ALA A 694 -24.58 16.57 -14.98
C ALA A 694 -24.63 16.11 -13.52
N SER A 695 -25.50 15.16 -13.17
CA SER A 695 -25.69 14.72 -11.78
C SER A 695 -24.44 14.10 -11.14
N CYS A 696 -23.65 13.34 -11.91
CA CYS A 696 -22.41 12.72 -11.45
C CYS A 696 -21.23 13.70 -11.56
N HIS A 697 -21.14 14.40 -12.68
CA HIS A 697 -20.05 15.34 -12.98
C HIS A 697 -20.03 16.55 -12.02
N ALA A 698 -21.19 17.01 -11.56
CA ALA A 698 -21.28 18.08 -10.56
C ALA A 698 -20.52 17.79 -9.25
N GLN A 699 -20.37 16.51 -8.89
CA GLN A 699 -19.64 16.10 -7.69
C GLN A 699 -18.14 15.85 -7.96
N MET A 700 -17.81 15.25 -9.12
CA MET A 700 -16.45 14.82 -9.47
C MET A 700 -15.59 15.96 -10.04
N ASP A 701 -16.13 16.68 -11.01
CA ASP A 701 -15.35 17.64 -11.81
C ASP A 701 -14.75 18.79 -10.98
N PRO A 702 -15.46 19.39 -10.01
CA PRO A 702 -14.89 20.45 -9.19
C PRO A 702 -13.62 20.03 -8.43
N LEU A 703 -13.63 18.79 -7.89
CA LEU A 703 -12.47 18.23 -7.18
C LEU A 703 -11.30 17.99 -8.13
N GLY A 704 -11.58 17.53 -9.35
CA GLY A 704 -10.57 17.29 -10.37
C GLY A 704 -9.99 18.55 -10.99
N PHE A 705 -10.81 19.58 -11.23
CA PHE A 705 -10.34 20.87 -11.76
C PHE A 705 -9.36 21.56 -10.83
N ALA A 706 -9.52 21.41 -9.51
CA ALA A 706 -8.58 21.94 -8.55
C ALA A 706 -7.16 21.37 -8.70
N LEU A 707 -6.99 20.26 -9.45
CA LEU A 707 -5.72 19.60 -9.71
C LEU A 707 -5.18 19.80 -11.15
N GLU A 708 -5.83 20.63 -11.99
CA GLU A 708 -5.47 20.77 -13.42
C GLU A 708 -4.14 21.50 -13.65
N ASN A 709 -3.60 22.21 -12.67
CA ASN A 709 -2.23 22.71 -12.73
C ASN A 709 -1.17 21.60 -12.75
N PHE A 710 -1.55 20.36 -12.50
CA PHE A 710 -0.68 19.22 -12.72
C PHE A 710 -1.04 18.54 -14.04
N ASP A 711 -0.07 18.33 -14.90
CA ASP A 711 -0.24 17.56 -16.12
C ASP A 711 -0.47 16.05 -15.87
N ALA A 712 -0.47 15.23 -16.93
CA ALA A 712 -0.74 13.80 -16.80
C ALA A 712 0.35 12.98 -16.09
N ILE A 713 1.56 13.53 -15.95
CA ILE A 713 2.66 12.93 -15.22
C ILE A 713 2.97 13.68 -13.91
N GLY A 714 2.07 14.57 -13.50
CA GLY A 714 2.21 15.33 -12.28
C GLY A 714 3.19 16.51 -12.35
N HIS A 715 3.69 16.89 -13.52
CA HIS A 715 4.48 18.12 -13.67
C HIS A 715 3.60 19.35 -13.51
N TRP A 716 4.12 20.41 -12.89
CA TRP A 716 3.36 21.66 -12.67
C TRP A 716 3.31 22.52 -13.95
N ARG A 717 2.11 23.00 -14.29
CA ARG A 717 1.88 23.86 -15.46
C ARG A 717 0.92 25.00 -15.14
N SER A 718 1.06 26.13 -15.82
CA SER A 718 0.15 27.30 -15.74
C SER A 718 -0.79 27.41 -16.95
N ARG A 719 -0.47 26.70 -18.05
CA ARG A 719 -1.24 26.73 -19.30
C ARG A 719 -1.72 25.31 -19.68
N SER A 720 -2.92 25.26 -20.26
CA SER A 720 -3.55 24.08 -20.82
C SER A 720 -2.93 23.67 -22.16
N GLU A 721 -3.36 22.55 -22.70
CA GLU A 721 -2.98 22.09 -24.06
C GLU A 721 -3.46 23.05 -25.16
N SER A 722 -4.49 23.87 -24.91
CA SER A 722 -4.97 24.95 -25.80
C SER A 722 -4.18 26.26 -25.65
N HIS A 723 -3.11 26.27 -24.84
CA HIS A 723 -2.29 27.45 -24.50
C HIS A 723 -3.05 28.56 -23.74
N GLU A 724 -4.23 28.25 -23.20
CA GLU A 724 -4.99 29.12 -22.30
C GLU A 724 -4.50 28.98 -20.87
N ASP A 725 -4.63 30.04 -20.08
CA ASP A 725 -4.34 29.95 -18.64
C ASP A 725 -5.29 28.97 -17.96
N ILE A 726 -4.77 28.16 -17.07
CA ILE A 726 -5.56 27.13 -16.38
C ILE A 726 -6.46 27.78 -15.34
N ASP A 727 -7.76 27.64 -15.51
CA ASP A 727 -8.76 27.93 -14.47
C ASP A 727 -8.90 26.70 -13.58
N ASN A 728 -8.29 26.76 -12.38
CA ASN A 728 -8.33 25.73 -11.37
C ASN A 728 -9.36 25.99 -10.26
N ALA A 729 -10.11 27.10 -10.36
CA ALA A 729 -11.17 27.41 -9.42
C ALA A 729 -12.39 26.51 -9.65
N ALA A 730 -13.01 26.08 -8.58
CA ALA A 730 -14.19 25.22 -8.64
C ALA A 730 -15.18 25.56 -7.53
N VAL A 731 -16.43 25.14 -7.72
CA VAL A 731 -17.49 25.28 -6.71
C VAL A 731 -18.08 23.90 -6.47
N LEU A 732 -18.03 23.44 -5.22
CA LEU A 732 -18.61 22.17 -4.80
C LEU A 732 -20.16 22.25 -4.78
N PRO A 733 -20.86 21.10 -4.78
CA PRO A 733 -22.32 21.08 -4.74
C PRO A 733 -22.96 21.83 -3.55
N ASP A 734 -22.24 22.04 -2.45
CA ASP A 734 -22.71 22.79 -1.29
C ASP A 734 -22.44 24.30 -1.36
N GLY A 735 -21.91 24.78 -2.51
CA GLY A 735 -21.53 26.16 -2.73
C GLY A 735 -20.12 26.54 -2.23
N THR A 736 -19.37 25.62 -1.65
CA THR A 736 -17.98 25.85 -1.20
C THR A 736 -17.06 26.11 -2.38
N ARG A 737 -16.36 27.26 -2.37
CA ARG A 737 -15.33 27.54 -3.38
C ARG A 737 -14.02 26.82 -3.04
N VAL A 738 -13.41 26.27 -4.08
CA VAL A 738 -12.11 25.59 -4.03
C VAL A 738 -11.20 26.30 -5.01
N ASP A 739 -10.03 26.73 -4.56
CA ASP A 739 -9.05 27.44 -5.37
C ASP A 739 -7.76 26.61 -5.47
N GLY A 740 -7.66 25.86 -6.54
CA GLY A 740 -6.55 24.93 -6.79
C GLY A 740 -6.35 23.86 -5.70
N VAL A 741 -5.21 23.18 -5.76
CA VAL A 741 -4.87 22.09 -4.82
C VAL A 741 -4.75 22.58 -3.38
N VAL A 742 -4.31 23.81 -3.15
CA VAL A 742 -4.16 24.37 -1.80
C VAL A 742 -5.53 24.54 -1.15
N GLY A 743 -6.46 25.17 -1.86
CA GLY A 743 -7.85 25.33 -1.40
C GLY A 743 -8.55 23.97 -1.22
N LEU A 744 -8.29 23.01 -2.11
CA LEU A 744 -8.83 21.66 -1.99
C LEU A 744 -8.37 20.95 -0.71
N ARG A 745 -7.08 21.03 -0.37
CA ARG A 745 -6.55 20.48 0.89
C ARG A 745 -7.20 21.10 2.13
N GLU A 746 -7.44 22.41 2.09
CA GLU A 746 -8.13 23.09 3.19
C GLU A 746 -9.57 22.62 3.35
N VAL A 747 -10.30 22.48 2.25
CA VAL A 747 -11.68 21.99 2.25
C VAL A 747 -11.76 20.57 2.78
N LEU A 748 -10.89 19.66 2.33
CA LEU A 748 -10.84 18.27 2.79
C LEU A 748 -10.44 18.14 4.27
N SER A 749 -9.82 19.17 4.84
CA SER A 749 -9.40 19.20 6.25
C SER A 749 -10.42 19.88 7.18
N LYS A 750 -11.59 20.27 6.67
CA LYS A 750 -12.65 20.99 7.40
C LYS A 750 -13.99 20.23 7.31
N PRO A 751 -14.93 20.45 8.25
CA PRO A 751 -16.27 19.90 8.15
C PRO A 751 -16.99 20.30 6.84
N PRO A 752 -17.73 19.35 6.23
CA PRO A 752 -18.01 17.98 6.69
C PRO A 752 -16.98 16.95 6.23
N PHE A 753 -15.99 17.30 5.39
CA PHE A 753 -15.11 16.36 4.70
C PHE A 753 -14.03 15.75 5.62
N ASP A 754 -13.58 16.47 6.63
CA ASP A 754 -12.61 15.99 7.62
C ASP A 754 -13.09 14.71 8.32
N ARG A 755 -14.36 14.69 8.74
CA ARG A 755 -15.00 13.53 9.37
C ARG A 755 -15.08 12.35 8.40
N GLU A 756 -15.50 12.59 7.15
CA GLU A 756 -15.61 11.53 6.13
C GLU A 756 -14.22 11.00 5.73
N PHE A 757 -13.21 11.84 5.73
CA PHE A 757 -11.82 11.41 5.49
C PHE A 757 -11.32 10.46 6.58
N VAL A 758 -11.44 10.85 7.86
CA VAL A 758 -11.05 9.99 9.00
C VAL A 758 -11.83 8.68 8.98
N ARG A 759 -13.15 8.75 8.76
CA ARG A 759 -14.01 7.57 8.60
C ARG A 759 -13.49 6.65 7.50
N THR A 760 -13.13 7.22 6.35
CA THR A 760 -12.61 6.45 5.20
C THR A 760 -11.31 5.74 5.53
N VAL A 761 -10.36 6.42 6.18
CA VAL A 761 -9.10 5.80 6.60
C VAL A 761 -9.36 4.62 7.54
N ILE A 762 -10.25 4.79 8.54
CA ILE A 762 -10.63 3.70 9.45
C ILE A 762 -11.28 2.56 8.69
N ALA A 763 -12.23 2.84 7.79
CA ALA A 763 -12.92 1.84 6.99
C ALA A 763 -11.95 1.05 6.09
N LYS A 764 -10.99 1.71 5.42
CA LYS A 764 -9.96 1.06 4.60
C LYS A 764 -9.02 0.20 5.43
N LEU A 765 -8.54 0.70 6.57
CA LEU A 765 -7.72 -0.06 7.52
C LEU A 765 -8.47 -1.29 8.05
N MET A 766 -9.75 -1.13 8.41
CA MET A 766 -10.60 -2.22 8.90
C MET A 766 -10.86 -3.26 7.80
N THR A 767 -11.20 -2.84 6.57
CA THR A 767 -11.37 -3.72 5.41
C THR A 767 -10.13 -4.60 5.21
N TYR A 768 -8.95 -3.98 5.18
CA TYR A 768 -7.68 -4.69 5.01
C TYR A 768 -7.37 -5.63 6.19
N GLY A 769 -7.54 -5.17 7.44
CA GLY A 769 -7.22 -5.95 8.65
C GLY A 769 -8.15 -7.15 8.86
N VAL A 770 -9.45 -6.99 8.59
CA VAL A 770 -10.45 -8.06 8.74
C VAL A 770 -10.51 -8.98 7.50
N GLY A 771 -10.15 -8.46 6.31
CA GLY A 771 -10.19 -9.20 5.04
C GLY A 771 -11.60 -9.40 4.48
N ARG A 772 -12.48 -8.41 4.71
CA ARG A 772 -13.82 -8.29 4.12
C ARG A 772 -14.22 -6.82 3.99
N GLY A 773 -15.17 -6.54 3.15
CA GLY A 773 -15.76 -5.20 3.06
C GLY A 773 -16.41 -4.74 4.36
N VAL A 774 -16.35 -3.44 4.61
CA VAL A 774 -17.04 -2.77 5.72
C VAL A 774 -18.51 -2.59 5.35
N GLY A 775 -19.41 -3.01 6.24
CA GLY A 775 -20.87 -2.89 6.10
C GLY A 775 -21.49 -1.97 7.14
N ALA A 776 -22.83 -1.87 7.10
CA ALA A 776 -23.57 -1.02 8.05
C ALA A 776 -23.40 -1.47 9.51
N SER A 777 -23.18 -2.77 9.76
CA SER A 777 -22.90 -3.28 11.11
C SER A 777 -21.58 -2.78 11.69
N ASP A 778 -20.64 -2.33 10.84
CA ASP A 778 -19.32 -1.82 11.27
C ASP A 778 -19.35 -0.33 11.61
N GLU A 779 -20.32 0.44 11.08
CA GLU A 779 -20.37 1.90 11.24
C GLU A 779 -20.44 2.38 12.70
N PRO A 780 -21.20 1.75 13.61
CA PRO A 780 -21.15 2.11 15.04
C PRO A 780 -19.77 1.99 15.66
N PHE A 781 -18.99 0.97 15.26
CA PHE A 781 -17.61 0.77 15.74
C PHE A 781 -16.64 1.78 15.13
N ILE A 782 -16.81 2.15 13.86
CA ILE A 782 -16.04 3.22 13.23
C ILE A 782 -16.29 4.54 13.95
N ARG A 783 -17.55 4.88 14.25
CA ARG A 783 -17.89 6.09 15.04
C ARG A 783 -17.28 6.06 16.44
N ALA A 784 -17.28 4.89 17.11
CA ALA A 784 -16.63 4.73 18.42
C ALA A 784 -15.12 4.99 18.30
N ILE A 785 -14.43 4.37 17.33
CA ILE A 785 -12.98 4.59 17.10
C ILE A 785 -12.71 6.08 16.83
N MET A 786 -13.53 6.74 16.02
CA MET A 786 -13.38 8.18 15.74
C MET A 786 -13.49 9.02 17.05
N ARG A 787 -14.46 8.73 17.89
CA ARG A 787 -14.62 9.44 19.18
C ARG A 787 -13.42 9.21 20.10
N ASP A 788 -12.99 7.96 20.23
CA ASP A 788 -11.94 7.55 21.17
C ASP A 788 -10.55 8.06 20.74
N THR A 789 -10.33 8.23 19.43
CA THR A 789 -9.04 8.66 18.88
C THR A 789 -8.95 10.16 18.58
N ALA A 790 -10.06 10.89 18.65
CA ALA A 790 -10.05 12.35 18.48
C ALA A 790 -9.08 13.09 19.42
N PRO A 791 -8.96 12.74 20.73
CA PRO A 791 -8.00 13.39 21.63
C PRO A 791 -6.55 13.18 21.22
N SER A 792 -6.21 12.09 20.52
CA SER A 792 -4.86 11.80 20.00
C SER A 792 -4.62 12.42 18.61
N GLY A 793 -5.56 13.23 18.10
CA GLY A 793 -5.48 13.83 16.77
C GLY A 793 -5.55 12.80 15.63
N TYR A 794 -6.18 11.65 15.87
CA TYR A 794 -6.31 10.56 14.88
C TYR A 794 -4.95 10.05 14.39
N SER A 795 -4.02 9.78 15.32
CA SER A 795 -2.73 9.19 14.95
C SER A 795 -2.88 7.76 14.45
N PHE A 796 -2.00 7.32 13.55
CA PHE A 796 -2.09 5.99 12.93
C PHE A 796 -2.14 4.86 13.97
N GLU A 797 -1.26 4.90 14.99
CA GLU A 797 -1.24 3.89 16.05
C GLU A 797 -2.57 3.87 16.83
N SER A 798 -3.11 5.06 17.16
CA SER A 798 -4.38 5.13 17.90
C SER A 798 -5.55 4.53 17.11
N LEU A 799 -5.60 4.76 15.78
CA LEU A 799 -6.60 4.15 14.91
C LEU A 799 -6.43 2.62 14.82
N ILE A 800 -5.21 2.14 14.64
CA ILE A 800 -4.91 0.70 14.59
C ILE A 800 -5.27 0.04 15.92
N VAL A 801 -4.91 0.64 17.07
CA VAL A 801 -5.29 0.16 18.41
C VAL A 801 -6.81 0.13 18.56
N GLY A 802 -7.50 1.17 18.09
CA GLY A 802 -8.97 1.21 18.10
C GLY A 802 -9.58 0.07 17.28
N ILE A 803 -9.03 -0.20 16.08
CA ILE A 803 -9.50 -1.27 15.20
C ILE A 803 -9.27 -2.64 15.84
N VAL A 804 -8.07 -2.94 16.34
CA VAL A 804 -7.77 -4.28 16.88
C VAL A 804 -8.55 -4.60 18.16
N ASN A 805 -8.97 -3.57 18.91
CA ASN A 805 -9.85 -3.74 20.06
C ASN A 805 -11.35 -3.77 19.69
N SER A 806 -11.72 -3.43 18.47
CA SER A 806 -13.12 -3.38 18.03
C SER A 806 -13.74 -4.77 17.89
N VAL A 807 -15.07 -4.82 17.97
CA VAL A 807 -15.86 -6.05 17.79
C VAL A 807 -15.60 -6.70 16.42
N PRO A 808 -15.59 -5.99 15.28
CA PRO A 808 -15.31 -6.59 13.98
C PRO A 808 -13.95 -7.30 13.89
N PHE A 809 -12.95 -6.82 14.62
CA PHE A 809 -11.60 -7.40 14.60
C PHE A 809 -11.41 -8.52 15.64
N SER A 810 -11.97 -8.36 16.84
CA SER A 810 -11.71 -9.24 18.00
C SER A 810 -12.77 -10.32 18.22
N MET A 811 -13.91 -10.23 17.54
CA MET A 811 -15.03 -11.17 17.69
C MET A 811 -15.46 -11.78 16.35
N ARG A 812 -16.30 -12.79 16.43
CA ARG A 812 -16.82 -13.51 15.28
C ARG A 812 -18.24 -14.02 15.54
N ARG A 813 -19.06 -14.09 14.46
CA ARG A 813 -20.33 -14.80 14.43
C ARG A 813 -20.12 -16.16 13.75
N PRO A 814 -20.58 -17.28 14.32
CA PRO A 814 -20.46 -18.60 13.72
C PRO A 814 -21.10 -18.66 12.33
N SER A 815 -20.50 -19.46 11.45
CA SER A 815 -21.10 -19.80 10.17
C SER A 815 -22.32 -20.67 10.42
N VAL A 816 -23.49 -20.31 9.92
CA VAL A 816 -24.67 -21.18 9.97
C VAL A 816 -24.37 -22.41 9.13
N VAL A 817 -24.15 -23.54 9.78
CA VAL A 817 -24.01 -24.84 9.12
C VAL A 817 -25.37 -25.16 8.50
N GLY A 818 -25.54 -24.97 7.19
CA GLY A 818 -26.79 -25.23 6.49
C GLY A 818 -27.09 -24.37 5.25
N ALA A 819 -26.31 -23.33 4.96
CA ALA A 819 -26.40 -22.65 3.67
C ALA A 819 -25.70 -23.52 2.62
N THR A 820 -26.44 -24.40 1.97
CA THR A 820 -26.10 -25.01 0.69
C THR A 820 -25.47 -23.94 -0.20
N VAL A 821 -24.22 -24.17 -0.63
CA VAL A 821 -23.61 -23.43 -1.73
C VAL A 821 -24.53 -23.65 -2.93
N ALA A 822 -25.46 -22.72 -3.14
CA ALA A 822 -26.14 -22.62 -4.42
C ALA A 822 -25.07 -22.18 -5.41
N ALA A 823 -24.63 -23.11 -6.24
CA ALA A 823 -23.86 -22.80 -7.42
C ALA A 823 -24.65 -21.76 -8.24
N ALA A 824 -24.13 -20.56 -8.33
CA ALA A 824 -24.61 -19.62 -9.32
C ALA A 824 -24.33 -20.15 -10.72
N PRO A 825 -25.25 -19.98 -11.68
CA PRO A 825 -25.13 -20.48 -13.04
C PRO A 825 -23.97 -19.85 -13.84
#